data_98a064b23842b17000c26517e7f085ea
#
_entry.id   98a064b23842b17000c26517e7f085ea
#
_cell.length_a   1.000
_cell.length_b   1.000
_cell.length_c   1.000
_cell.angle_alpha   90.00
_cell.angle_beta   90.00
_cell.angle_gamma   90.00
#
_symmetry.space_group_name_H-M   'P 1'
#
loop_
_entity.id
_entity.type
_entity.pdbx_description
1 polymer ?
#
loop_
_entity_poly.entity_id
_entity_poly.type
_entity_poly.pdbx_seq_one_letter_code
_entity_poly.pdbx_strand_id
1 'polypeptide(L)'
;MASNVPSKSMKFRTRIVMTGVFCLLFTVVGANFFKISVLENSEYQEMANDMHFGSISISAHRGSIYDSTGTPLAKSASVYKVFLDPKRFKEQLVELQEDIDERNAEKRAGTYVAEYDEEGNEKNPLPVSAESFKQSAVAFLSEKLGITAEKVTKAMEANNQYSILQDQVEKPVANEVLDFFNQYGLTSLNVEEDTKRYYPQNQLAASVIGFTSADGNGAYGLEAYYNEYLAGTDGKTISAKDSNGNELPYKYSKTYPAENGNDIYLTIDMTLQYYLEKHLQEMVEEYEVKNRACAILMNCKTGGIYGMATYPSFDLNNPYDIADSVTASQIAQLTGDEAKTAMAEAREAQWKNKCITEIYEPGSVFKVFTSAAAIEENLINLENDSFYCDGSMTFSSWPKPIKCHKTSGHGTQSFYQSLTNSCNPAFMQIGDRIGIETFCYYFDSFGLGEKTGIDLPGESKGIHYTADTMKHIDLMTCSFGQGNTVTPMEMITGYAAVVNGGYLLEPYVVDKVVDEDGNVVLNNERTIKRQVISEDTSAKMRDALEKVVSGNSGGNVSIKGYEIGGKSGTSQRLSLFSDEENEYAASYVCFTPADDPEIILLVMADMPNKDIGYYGSVVAVPTARDILTDVLPYLGFSPEYTDEELANLDVRIPLLEGSLADAETTLMGLGVNYEIIGEGTDVVAQSPITGSTISNDGCVYLYTDINYETEYAEVPDLTGVSPSAANETIAYRGLNFIATGASTERSDAVVSKQSIEPGTQVPKGTVIELEFMVYENSD
;
A
#
# COMPACT_ATOMS: atom_id res chain seq x y z
N MET A 1 -70.66 -13.60 -82.69
CA MET A 1 -69.53 -13.06 -81.88
C MET A 1 -70.09 -12.00 -80.95
N ALA A 2 -70.29 -12.33 -79.69
CA ALA A 2 -70.78 -11.39 -78.67
C ALA A 2 -69.62 -10.37 -78.39
N SER A 3 -69.88 -9.07 -78.56
CA SER A 3 -68.89 -8.04 -78.26
C SER A 3 -68.60 -7.95 -76.76
N ASN A 4 -67.41 -8.33 -76.35
CA ASN A 4 -66.90 -8.26 -74.95
C ASN A 4 -66.59 -6.77 -74.57
N VAL A 5 -67.60 -5.89 -74.67
CA VAL A 5 -67.46 -4.52 -74.20
C VAL A 5 -67.99 -4.44 -72.77
N PRO A 6 -67.10 -4.11 -71.77
CA PRO A 6 -67.51 -4.08 -70.38
C PRO A 6 -68.59 -3.04 -70.10
N SER A 7 -69.64 -3.40 -69.35
CA SER A 7 -70.82 -2.57 -69.04
C SER A 7 -70.38 -1.29 -68.28
N LYS A 8 -71.15 -0.20 -68.36
CA LYS A 8 -70.84 1.05 -67.61
C LYS A 8 -70.71 0.82 -66.12
N SER A 9 -71.49 -0.08 -65.52
CA SER A 9 -71.45 -0.45 -64.13
C SER A 9 -70.14 -1.21 -63.75
N MET A 10 -69.66 -2.05 -64.65
CA MET A 10 -68.45 -2.81 -64.50
C MET A 10 -67.21 -1.86 -64.56
N LYS A 11 -67.17 -0.89 -65.50
CA LYS A 11 -66.17 0.15 -65.59
C LYS A 11 -66.15 1.07 -64.35
N PHE A 12 -67.32 1.36 -63.78
CA PHE A 12 -67.51 2.14 -62.59
C PHE A 12 -66.94 1.40 -61.33
N ARG A 13 -67.31 0.11 -61.19
CA ARG A 13 -66.78 -0.73 -60.07
C ARG A 13 -65.25 -0.92 -60.17
N THR A 14 -64.72 -1.18 -61.36
CA THR A 14 -63.30 -1.31 -61.59
C THR A 14 -62.54 0.02 -61.26
N ARG A 15 -63.12 1.18 -61.61
CA ARG A 15 -62.55 2.47 -61.21
C ARG A 15 -62.55 2.65 -59.71
N ILE A 16 -63.62 2.32 -59.01
CA ILE A 16 -63.68 2.41 -57.52
C ILE A 16 -62.64 1.50 -56.87
N VAL A 17 -62.54 0.24 -57.35
CA VAL A 17 -61.56 -0.70 -56.83
C VAL A 17 -60.14 -0.20 -57.11
N MET A 18 -59.84 0.24 -58.32
CA MET A 18 -58.52 0.79 -58.65
C MET A 18 -58.19 2.04 -57.86
N THR A 19 -59.14 2.95 -57.68
CA THR A 19 -58.94 4.14 -56.84
C THR A 19 -58.70 3.74 -55.38
N GLY A 20 -59.45 2.77 -54.86
CA GLY A 20 -59.22 2.24 -53.49
C GLY A 20 -57.85 1.62 -53.34
N VAL A 21 -57.40 0.83 -54.30
CA VAL A 21 -56.06 0.22 -54.27
C VAL A 21 -54.97 1.33 -54.37
N PHE A 22 -55.18 2.33 -55.24
CA PHE A 22 -54.23 3.47 -55.31
C PHE A 22 -54.19 4.27 -54.03
N CYS A 23 -55.35 4.57 -53.42
CA CYS A 23 -55.38 5.27 -52.14
C CYS A 23 -54.71 4.46 -51.04
N LEU A 24 -54.92 3.15 -50.98
CA LEU A 24 -54.27 2.25 -50.02
C LEU A 24 -52.75 2.25 -50.19
N LEU A 25 -52.26 2.12 -51.42
CA LEU A 25 -50.83 2.18 -51.73
C LEU A 25 -50.23 3.56 -51.36
N PHE A 26 -50.91 4.66 -51.65
CA PHE A 26 -50.48 5.99 -51.26
C PHE A 26 -50.45 6.18 -49.76
N THR A 27 -51.43 5.61 -49.05
CA THR A 27 -51.48 5.63 -47.55
C THR A 27 -50.29 4.87 -46.95
N VAL A 28 -49.98 3.68 -47.48
CA VAL A 28 -48.84 2.86 -47.05
C VAL A 28 -47.51 3.58 -47.29
N VAL A 29 -47.35 4.15 -48.50
CA VAL A 29 -46.14 4.95 -48.83
C VAL A 29 -46.05 6.18 -47.96
N GLY A 30 -47.16 6.92 -47.73
CA GLY A 30 -47.20 8.10 -46.88
C GLY A 30 -46.93 7.76 -45.42
N ALA A 31 -47.45 6.66 -44.93
CA ALA A 31 -47.17 6.18 -43.57
C ALA A 31 -45.69 5.77 -43.38
N ASN A 32 -45.12 5.09 -44.37
CA ASN A 32 -43.68 4.75 -44.36
C ASN A 32 -42.80 6.01 -44.46
N PHE A 33 -43.19 6.98 -45.27
CA PHE A 33 -42.46 8.26 -45.35
C PHE A 33 -42.55 9.06 -44.05
N PHE A 34 -43.72 9.06 -43.42
CA PHE A 34 -43.91 9.68 -42.10
C PHE A 34 -43.08 8.98 -41.01
N LYS A 35 -43.04 7.64 -41.04
CA LYS A 35 -42.23 6.83 -40.15
C LYS A 35 -40.75 7.23 -40.25
N ILE A 36 -40.19 7.22 -41.47
CA ILE A 36 -38.77 7.54 -41.71
C ILE A 36 -38.46 9.02 -41.45
N SER A 37 -39.36 9.93 -41.89
CA SER A 37 -39.08 11.37 -41.80
C SER A 37 -39.39 12.05 -40.49
N VAL A 38 -40.24 11.42 -39.64
CA VAL A 38 -40.68 12.02 -38.38
C VAL A 38 -40.38 11.13 -37.17
N LEU A 39 -40.69 9.84 -37.24
CA LEU A 39 -40.48 8.95 -36.09
C LEU A 39 -39.06 8.42 -35.96
N GLU A 40 -38.42 8.14 -37.08
CA GLU A 40 -37.07 7.60 -37.15
C GLU A 40 -36.06 8.66 -37.65
N ASN A 41 -36.44 9.92 -37.74
CA ASN A 41 -35.60 11.01 -38.29
C ASN A 41 -34.32 11.20 -37.46
N SER A 42 -34.42 11.10 -36.12
CA SER A 42 -33.24 11.23 -35.25
C SER A 42 -32.25 10.10 -35.50
N GLU A 43 -32.73 8.86 -35.66
CA GLU A 43 -31.89 7.67 -35.88
C GLU A 43 -31.21 7.74 -37.28
N TYR A 44 -31.95 8.13 -38.32
CA TYR A 44 -31.37 8.31 -39.65
C TYR A 44 -30.47 9.53 -39.77
N GLN A 45 -30.73 10.60 -38.99
CA GLN A 45 -29.79 11.73 -38.89
C GLN A 45 -28.52 11.35 -38.14
N GLU A 46 -28.62 10.55 -37.09
CA GLU A 46 -27.47 10.04 -36.37
C GLU A 46 -26.63 9.12 -37.26
N MET A 47 -27.23 8.15 -37.95
CA MET A 47 -26.54 7.31 -38.93
C MET A 47 -25.92 8.10 -40.09
N ALA A 48 -26.58 9.18 -40.57
CA ALA A 48 -26.04 10.03 -41.63
C ALA A 48 -24.88 10.87 -41.09
N ASN A 49 -24.97 11.36 -39.85
CA ASN A 49 -23.88 12.09 -39.22
C ASN A 49 -22.68 11.17 -38.99
N ASP A 50 -22.88 9.93 -38.51
CA ASP A 50 -21.81 8.95 -38.33
C ASP A 50 -21.13 8.55 -39.65
N MET A 51 -21.87 8.57 -40.77
CA MET A 51 -21.28 8.33 -42.10
C MET A 51 -20.55 9.53 -42.68
N HIS A 52 -20.92 10.76 -42.30
CA HIS A 52 -20.34 12.00 -42.85
C HIS A 52 -19.32 12.68 -41.93
N PHE A 53 -19.34 12.36 -40.65
CA PHE A 53 -18.41 12.91 -39.67
C PHE A 53 -17.63 11.78 -39.01
N GLY A 54 -16.31 11.84 -39.09
CA GLY A 54 -15.44 11.03 -38.25
C GLY A 54 -15.14 11.80 -36.97
N SER A 55 -15.18 11.14 -35.83
CA SER A 55 -14.64 11.70 -34.61
C SER A 55 -13.37 10.95 -34.22
N ILE A 56 -12.31 11.71 -33.96
CA ILE A 56 -11.08 11.21 -33.34
C ILE A 56 -11.13 11.64 -31.88
N SER A 57 -11.03 10.70 -30.96
CA SER A 57 -10.91 11.01 -29.53
C SER A 57 -9.52 11.55 -29.23
N ILE A 58 -9.45 12.57 -28.40
CA ILE A 58 -8.22 13.11 -27.82
C ILE A 58 -8.24 12.69 -26.36
N SER A 59 -7.42 11.73 -25.98
CA SER A 59 -7.40 11.21 -24.62
C SER A 59 -6.96 12.28 -23.62
N ALA A 60 -7.72 12.44 -22.54
CA ALA A 60 -7.31 13.23 -21.40
C ALA A 60 -6.15 12.56 -20.66
N HIS A 61 -5.22 13.33 -20.16
CA HIS A 61 -4.20 12.80 -19.25
C HIS A 61 -4.78 12.67 -17.85
N ARG A 62 -4.68 11.46 -17.28
CA ARG A 62 -5.07 11.22 -15.92
C ARG A 62 -4.14 11.96 -14.97
N GLY A 63 -4.68 12.70 -13.99
CA GLY A 63 -3.95 13.46 -12.99
C GLY A 63 -2.97 12.61 -12.19
N SER A 64 -1.93 13.23 -11.68
CA SER A 64 -0.89 12.54 -10.91
C SER A 64 -1.29 12.40 -9.45
N ILE A 65 -0.69 11.43 -8.74
CA ILE A 65 -0.80 11.29 -7.29
C ILE A 65 0.59 11.54 -6.69
N TYR A 66 0.67 12.48 -5.76
CA TYR A 66 1.89 12.89 -5.09
C TYR A 66 1.79 12.59 -3.60
N ASP A 67 2.92 12.29 -2.96
CA ASP A 67 3.02 12.23 -1.51
C ASP A 67 2.98 13.64 -0.89
N SER A 68 3.09 13.73 0.44
CA SER A 68 3.09 14.99 1.18
C SER A 68 4.26 15.93 0.84
N THR A 69 5.37 15.38 0.31
CA THR A 69 6.57 16.13 -0.11
C THR A 69 6.53 16.55 -1.58
N GLY A 70 5.55 16.10 -2.35
CA GLY A 70 5.43 16.33 -3.79
C GLY A 70 6.16 15.30 -4.65
N THR A 71 6.57 14.16 -4.07
CA THR A 71 7.14 13.05 -4.81
C THR A 71 6.04 12.27 -5.54
N PRO A 72 6.19 11.99 -6.86
CA PRO A 72 5.14 11.31 -7.61
C PRO A 72 5.06 9.82 -7.23
N LEU A 73 3.86 9.38 -6.84
CA LEU A 73 3.50 7.99 -6.54
C LEU A 73 2.79 7.32 -7.72
N ALA A 74 2.01 8.08 -8.48
CA ALA A 74 1.38 7.62 -9.71
C ALA A 74 1.39 8.75 -10.76
N LYS A 75 1.78 8.42 -12.00
CA LYS A 75 1.88 9.37 -13.09
C LYS A 75 1.49 8.73 -14.42
N SER A 76 0.80 9.48 -15.27
CA SER A 76 0.50 9.05 -16.63
C SER A 76 1.58 9.52 -17.61
N ALA A 77 1.93 8.67 -18.56
CA ALA A 77 2.84 9.02 -19.65
C ALA A 77 2.21 8.63 -20.99
N SER A 78 2.53 9.41 -22.03
CA SER A 78 2.09 9.11 -23.39
C SER A 78 2.80 7.86 -23.90
N VAL A 79 2.01 6.94 -24.37
CA VAL A 79 2.40 5.73 -25.09
C VAL A 79 1.63 5.67 -26.41
N TYR A 80 1.81 4.64 -27.20
CA TYR A 80 1.19 4.55 -28.51
C TYR A 80 0.51 3.21 -28.71
N LYS A 81 -0.67 3.25 -29.30
CA LYS A 81 -1.35 2.09 -29.85
C LYS A 81 -0.90 1.89 -31.29
N VAL A 82 -0.33 0.75 -31.59
CA VAL A 82 0.12 0.41 -32.95
C VAL A 82 -0.96 -0.43 -33.62
N PHE A 83 -1.46 0.04 -34.76
CA PHE A 83 -2.48 -0.67 -35.54
C PHE A 83 -2.16 -0.67 -37.05
N LEU A 84 -2.68 -1.67 -37.72
CA LEU A 84 -2.54 -1.83 -39.16
C LEU A 84 -3.90 -1.56 -39.81
N ASP A 85 -3.89 -0.92 -41.00
CA ASP A 85 -4.98 -0.96 -41.98
C ASP A 85 -4.74 -2.16 -42.93
N PRO A 86 -5.39 -3.32 -42.72
CA PRO A 86 -5.11 -4.51 -43.53
C PRO A 86 -5.57 -4.37 -44.97
N LYS A 87 -6.60 -3.55 -45.23
CA LYS A 87 -7.08 -3.30 -46.58
C LYS A 87 -6.06 -2.49 -47.38
N ARG A 88 -5.60 -1.38 -46.82
CA ARG A 88 -4.56 -0.53 -47.39
C ARG A 88 -3.24 -1.29 -47.55
N PHE A 89 -2.89 -2.12 -46.56
CA PHE A 89 -1.69 -2.94 -46.62
C PHE A 89 -1.69 -3.91 -47.81
N LYS A 90 -2.83 -4.56 -48.08
CA LYS A 90 -2.97 -5.45 -49.27
C LYS A 90 -2.84 -4.69 -50.57
N GLU A 91 -3.44 -3.49 -50.69
CA GLU A 91 -3.32 -2.61 -51.84
C GLU A 91 -1.85 -2.20 -52.03
N GLN A 92 -1.19 -1.74 -50.98
CA GLN A 92 0.22 -1.32 -51.03
C GLN A 92 1.20 -2.47 -51.31
N LEU A 93 0.90 -3.70 -50.93
CA LEU A 93 1.72 -4.84 -51.34
C LEU A 93 1.68 -5.10 -52.87
N VAL A 94 0.55 -4.81 -53.50
CA VAL A 94 0.45 -4.89 -54.98
C VAL A 94 1.24 -3.78 -55.60
N GLU A 95 1.09 -2.52 -55.17
CA GLU A 95 1.86 -1.35 -55.59
C GLU A 95 3.37 -1.63 -55.44
N LEU A 96 3.81 -2.12 -54.29
CA LEU A 96 5.21 -2.46 -53.99
C LEU A 96 5.74 -3.54 -54.96
N GLN A 97 4.93 -4.55 -55.31
CA GLN A 97 5.35 -5.58 -56.25
C GLN A 97 5.51 -5.00 -57.66
N GLU A 98 4.64 -4.07 -58.10
CA GLU A 98 4.75 -3.37 -59.37
C GLU A 98 6.06 -2.54 -59.41
N ASP A 99 6.40 -1.78 -58.38
CA ASP A 99 7.64 -1.01 -58.28
C ASP A 99 8.88 -1.92 -58.32
N ILE A 100 8.84 -3.07 -57.68
CA ILE A 100 9.92 -4.07 -57.72
C ILE A 100 10.10 -4.62 -59.14
N ASP A 101 9.01 -4.93 -59.80
CA ASP A 101 9.05 -5.52 -61.16
C ASP A 101 9.54 -4.47 -62.18
N GLU A 102 9.15 -3.20 -62.06
CA GLU A 102 9.63 -2.07 -62.87
C GLU A 102 11.14 -1.89 -62.66
N ARG A 103 11.61 -1.78 -61.41
CA ARG A 103 13.03 -1.67 -61.09
C ARG A 103 13.86 -2.89 -61.64
N ASN A 104 13.31 -4.08 -61.54
CA ASN A 104 13.97 -5.29 -62.08
C ASN A 104 14.03 -5.31 -63.60
N ALA A 105 13.03 -4.70 -64.26
CA ALA A 105 13.03 -4.53 -65.72
C ALA A 105 14.08 -3.49 -66.13
N GLU A 106 14.20 -2.38 -65.43
CA GLU A 106 15.23 -1.34 -65.62
C GLU A 106 16.65 -1.89 -65.43
N LYS A 107 16.85 -2.69 -64.35
CA LYS A 107 18.15 -3.38 -64.10
C LYS A 107 18.50 -4.31 -65.24
N ARG A 108 17.53 -5.04 -65.81
CA ARG A 108 17.74 -5.92 -66.95
C ARG A 108 18.01 -5.13 -68.26
N ALA A 109 17.41 -3.97 -68.43
CA ALA A 109 17.62 -3.06 -69.56
C ALA A 109 18.93 -2.24 -69.43
N GLY A 110 19.58 -2.25 -68.26
CA GLY A 110 20.79 -1.46 -68.01
C GLY A 110 20.50 0.05 -67.84
N THR A 111 19.27 0.42 -67.61
CA THR A 111 18.81 1.82 -67.42
C THR A 111 18.69 2.22 -65.95
N TYR A 112 18.74 1.27 -65.02
CA TYR A 112 18.66 1.56 -63.60
C TYR A 112 19.91 2.28 -63.09
N VAL A 113 19.71 3.39 -62.41
CA VAL A 113 20.74 4.18 -61.71
C VAL A 113 20.38 4.23 -60.24
N ALA A 114 21.15 3.51 -59.41
CA ALA A 114 20.96 3.60 -57.98
C ALA A 114 21.41 4.97 -57.46
N GLU A 115 20.58 5.57 -56.62
CA GLU A 115 20.95 6.77 -55.83
C GLU A 115 21.47 6.29 -54.46
N TYR A 116 22.53 6.93 -53.98
CA TYR A 116 23.13 6.62 -52.69
C TYR A 116 23.07 7.82 -51.75
N ASP A 117 22.97 7.58 -50.46
CA ASP A 117 23.10 8.61 -49.42
C ASP A 117 24.57 8.98 -49.18
N GLU A 118 24.82 9.93 -48.27
CA GLU A 118 26.18 10.37 -47.91
C GLU A 118 27.01 9.27 -47.24
N GLU A 119 26.34 8.23 -46.70
CA GLU A 119 26.96 7.07 -46.04
C GLU A 119 27.20 5.91 -47.00
N GLY A 120 26.75 6.00 -48.25
CA GLY A 120 26.94 5.00 -49.31
C GLY A 120 25.88 3.89 -49.35
N ASN A 121 24.74 4.08 -48.68
CA ASN A 121 23.59 3.18 -48.75
C ASN A 121 22.68 3.56 -49.92
N GLU A 122 22.07 2.56 -50.58
CA GLU A 122 21.09 2.82 -51.63
C GLU A 122 19.87 3.56 -51.05
N LYS A 123 19.55 4.72 -51.58
CA LYS A 123 18.31 5.45 -51.24
C LYS A 123 17.10 4.66 -51.75
N ASN A 124 16.08 4.55 -50.87
CA ASN A 124 14.84 3.80 -51.15
C ASN A 124 15.07 2.36 -51.62
N PRO A 125 15.77 1.50 -50.81
CA PRO A 125 15.96 0.13 -51.18
C PRO A 125 14.61 -0.60 -51.22
N LEU A 126 14.35 -1.34 -52.32
CA LEU A 126 13.17 -2.19 -52.40
C LEU A 126 13.49 -3.61 -51.99
N PRO A 127 12.56 -4.35 -51.37
CA PRO A 127 12.74 -5.75 -51.01
C PRO A 127 12.82 -6.62 -52.31
N VAL A 128 13.18 -7.90 -52.15
CA VAL A 128 13.28 -8.85 -53.27
C VAL A 128 11.90 -9.13 -53.89
N SER A 129 10.88 -9.18 -53.09
CA SER A 129 9.46 -9.30 -53.48
C SER A 129 8.55 -8.75 -52.39
N ALA A 130 7.31 -8.41 -52.73
CA ALA A 130 6.30 -8.03 -51.74
C ALA A 130 6.05 -9.12 -50.70
N GLU A 131 6.11 -10.39 -51.07
CA GLU A 131 5.98 -11.50 -50.14
C GLU A 131 7.18 -11.60 -49.17
N SER A 132 8.41 -11.32 -49.63
CA SER A 132 9.57 -11.25 -48.75
C SER A 132 9.51 -10.09 -47.77
N PHE A 133 8.95 -8.96 -48.19
CA PHE A 133 8.65 -7.85 -47.29
C PHE A 133 7.63 -8.26 -46.21
N LYS A 134 6.51 -8.90 -46.61
CA LYS A 134 5.47 -9.37 -45.68
C LYS A 134 6.09 -10.28 -44.57
N GLN A 135 6.94 -11.22 -44.98
CA GLN A 135 7.62 -12.12 -44.06
C GLN A 135 8.57 -11.37 -43.10
N SER A 136 9.35 -10.43 -43.63
CA SER A 136 10.24 -9.58 -42.83
C SER A 136 9.45 -8.70 -41.84
N ALA A 137 8.33 -8.13 -42.30
CA ALA A 137 7.45 -7.30 -41.49
C ALA A 137 6.81 -8.13 -40.34
N VAL A 138 6.39 -9.39 -40.62
CA VAL A 138 5.88 -10.28 -39.56
C VAL A 138 6.96 -10.54 -38.52
N ALA A 139 8.18 -10.87 -38.94
CA ALA A 139 9.27 -11.13 -38.00
C ALA A 139 9.64 -9.89 -37.19
N PHE A 140 9.81 -8.74 -37.85
CA PHE A 140 10.17 -7.48 -37.22
C PHE A 140 9.12 -6.99 -36.21
N LEU A 141 7.84 -6.96 -36.62
CA LEU A 141 6.76 -6.55 -35.73
C LEU A 141 6.59 -7.51 -34.55
N SER A 142 6.78 -8.82 -34.77
CA SER A 142 6.72 -9.80 -33.69
C SER A 142 7.81 -9.57 -32.64
N GLU A 143 9.05 -9.32 -33.10
CA GLU A 143 10.19 -9.05 -32.21
C GLU A 143 10.03 -7.73 -31.48
N LYS A 144 9.75 -6.62 -32.21
CA LYS A 144 9.72 -5.28 -31.62
C LYS A 144 8.51 -5.03 -30.73
N LEU A 145 7.36 -5.60 -31.07
CA LEU A 145 6.14 -5.44 -30.27
C LEU A 145 5.95 -6.57 -29.23
N GLY A 146 6.82 -7.59 -29.20
CA GLY A 146 6.70 -8.70 -28.27
C GLY A 146 5.45 -9.56 -28.48
N ILE A 147 4.92 -9.65 -29.73
CA ILE A 147 3.69 -10.37 -30.06
C ILE A 147 3.98 -11.58 -30.95
N THR A 148 3.05 -12.52 -30.99
CA THR A 148 3.24 -13.73 -31.82
C THR A 148 3.12 -13.42 -33.30
N ALA A 149 3.93 -14.11 -34.13
CA ALA A 149 3.86 -14.02 -35.59
C ALA A 149 2.45 -14.35 -36.13
N GLU A 150 1.72 -15.24 -35.44
CA GLU A 150 0.33 -15.58 -35.77
C GLU A 150 -0.60 -14.37 -35.60
N LYS A 151 -0.46 -13.59 -34.52
CA LYS A 151 -1.25 -12.36 -34.27
C LYS A 151 -1.00 -11.35 -35.37
N VAL A 152 0.26 -11.12 -35.76
CA VAL A 152 0.63 -10.19 -36.85
C VAL A 152 0.04 -10.66 -38.18
N THR A 153 0.24 -11.94 -38.53
CA THR A 153 -0.27 -12.52 -39.78
C THR A 153 -1.80 -12.41 -39.86
N LYS A 154 -2.50 -12.74 -38.77
CA LYS A 154 -3.97 -12.61 -38.68
C LYS A 154 -4.43 -11.17 -38.88
N ALA A 155 -3.69 -10.20 -38.30
CA ALA A 155 -3.98 -8.78 -38.51
C ALA A 155 -3.80 -8.37 -39.97
N MET A 156 -2.70 -8.77 -40.63
CA MET A 156 -2.45 -8.48 -42.06
C MET A 156 -3.48 -9.13 -43.00
N GLU A 157 -4.04 -10.25 -42.65
CA GLU A 157 -5.04 -10.98 -43.42
C GLU A 157 -6.48 -10.56 -43.15
N ALA A 158 -6.72 -9.77 -42.13
CA ALA A 158 -8.04 -9.27 -41.76
C ALA A 158 -8.69 -8.50 -42.93
N ASN A 159 -10.02 -8.38 -42.89
CA ASN A 159 -10.78 -7.66 -43.94
C ASN A 159 -11.48 -6.44 -43.36
N ASN A 160 -10.71 -5.63 -42.63
CA ASN A 160 -11.13 -4.38 -42.02
C ASN A 160 -10.07 -3.28 -42.33
N GLN A 161 -10.28 -2.07 -41.83
CA GLN A 161 -9.34 -0.95 -41.94
C GLN A 161 -8.63 -0.61 -40.64
N TYR A 162 -8.92 -1.34 -39.54
CA TYR A 162 -8.34 -1.08 -38.23
C TYR A 162 -8.15 -2.43 -37.52
N SER A 163 -6.89 -2.79 -37.36
CA SER A 163 -6.50 -4.04 -36.68
C SER A 163 -5.35 -3.75 -35.70
N ILE A 164 -5.67 -3.75 -34.40
CA ILE A 164 -4.71 -3.45 -33.33
C ILE A 164 -3.66 -4.56 -33.27
N LEU A 165 -2.40 -4.18 -33.36
CA LEU A 165 -1.26 -5.06 -33.16
C LEU A 165 -0.86 -5.09 -31.68
N GLN A 166 -0.64 -3.91 -31.10
CA GLN A 166 -0.25 -3.79 -29.69
C GLN A 166 -0.68 -2.43 -29.13
N ASP A 167 -1.18 -2.43 -27.90
CA ASP A 167 -1.48 -1.25 -27.10
C ASP A 167 -0.27 -0.90 -26.21
N GLN A 168 -0.23 0.33 -25.73
CA GLN A 168 0.74 0.84 -24.74
C GLN A 168 2.21 0.66 -25.15
N VAL A 169 2.52 0.89 -26.43
CA VAL A 169 3.87 0.82 -26.99
C VAL A 169 4.63 2.10 -26.68
N GLU A 170 5.85 1.99 -26.17
CA GLU A 170 6.74 3.12 -25.91
C GLU A 170 7.11 3.86 -27.20
N LYS A 171 7.23 5.19 -27.13
CA LYS A 171 7.51 6.06 -28.29
C LYS A 171 8.70 5.62 -29.15
N PRO A 172 9.85 5.22 -28.61
CA PRO A 172 10.97 4.75 -29.43
C PRO A 172 10.62 3.53 -30.29
N VAL A 173 9.91 2.56 -29.73
CA VAL A 173 9.49 1.34 -30.43
C VAL A 173 8.40 1.67 -31.47
N ALA A 174 7.46 2.53 -31.14
CA ALA A 174 6.43 2.99 -32.06
C ALA A 174 7.05 3.69 -33.29
N ASN A 175 8.06 4.52 -33.10
CA ASN A 175 8.80 5.15 -34.19
C ASN A 175 9.58 4.12 -35.02
N GLU A 176 10.28 3.17 -34.39
CA GLU A 176 11.02 2.13 -35.12
C GLU A 176 10.11 1.31 -36.05
N VAL A 177 8.91 0.96 -35.59
CA VAL A 177 7.99 0.16 -36.44
C VAL A 177 7.37 1.00 -37.56
N LEU A 178 7.11 2.29 -37.34
CA LEU A 178 6.68 3.22 -38.37
C LEU A 178 7.78 3.45 -39.41
N ASP A 179 9.02 3.70 -38.96
CA ASP A 179 10.16 3.95 -39.86
C ASP A 179 10.45 2.73 -40.75
N PHE A 180 10.28 1.52 -40.23
CA PHE A 180 10.42 0.29 -41.00
C PHE A 180 9.41 0.24 -42.17
N PHE A 181 8.15 0.67 -41.99
CA PHE A 181 7.15 0.71 -43.04
C PHE A 181 7.38 1.88 -43.97
N ASN A 182 7.67 3.08 -43.42
CA ASN A 182 7.91 4.30 -44.16
C ASN A 182 9.12 4.20 -45.13
N GLN A 183 10.16 3.43 -44.73
CA GLN A 183 11.34 3.15 -45.58
C GLN A 183 10.95 2.56 -46.93
N TYR A 184 9.83 1.83 -46.99
CA TYR A 184 9.31 1.24 -48.24
C TYR A 184 8.10 2.00 -48.80
N GLY A 185 7.81 3.19 -48.30
CA GLY A 185 6.67 4.03 -48.77
C GLY A 185 5.31 3.51 -48.35
N LEU A 186 5.27 2.59 -47.33
CA LEU A 186 4.03 1.98 -46.87
C LEU A 186 3.44 2.79 -45.69
N THR A 187 2.20 3.23 -45.85
CA THR A 187 1.47 4.04 -44.85
C THR A 187 0.32 3.29 -44.18
N SER A 188 0.30 1.98 -44.32
CA SER A 188 -0.74 1.12 -43.76
C SER A 188 -0.56 0.81 -42.28
N LEU A 189 0.66 0.98 -41.73
CA LEU A 189 0.91 0.93 -40.30
C LEU A 189 0.72 2.31 -39.69
N ASN A 190 0.00 2.40 -38.63
CA ASN A 190 -0.34 3.65 -37.96
C ASN A 190 -0.15 3.57 -36.47
N VAL A 191 0.03 4.70 -35.81
CA VAL A 191 0.06 4.84 -34.36
C VAL A 191 -0.96 5.88 -33.91
N GLU A 192 -1.59 5.62 -32.82
CA GLU A 192 -2.52 6.50 -32.14
C GLU A 192 -1.98 6.77 -30.74
N GLU A 193 -2.05 8.00 -30.26
CA GLU A 193 -1.62 8.33 -28.91
C GLU A 193 -2.55 7.67 -27.89
N ASP A 194 -1.93 7.08 -26.89
CA ASP A 194 -2.58 6.40 -25.77
C ASP A 194 -1.87 6.81 -24.48
N THR A 195 -2.42 6.48 -23.34
CA THR A 195 -1.83 6.79 -22.04
C THR A 195 -1.57 5.51 -21.25
N LYS A 196 -0.44 5.48 -20.54
CA LYS A 196 -0.11 4.39 -19.60
C LYS A 196 0.14 4.96 -18.23
N ARG A 197 -0.43 4.31 -17.23
CA ARG A 197 -0.22 4.63 -15.83
C ARG A 197 1.06 3.98 -15.32
N TYR A 198 1.91 4.76 -14.67
CA TYR A 198 3.15 4.32 -14.06
C TYR A 198 3.15 4.62 -12.57
N TYR A 199 3.65 3.68 -11.81
CA TYR A 199 3.80 3.77 -10.37
C TYR A 199 5.31 3.67 -10.04
N PRO A 200 6.03 4.81 -9.91
CA PRO A 200 7.49 4.83 -9.80
C PRO A 200 8.05 4.04 -8.62
N GLN A 201 7.22 3.86 -7.58
CA GLN A 201 7.61 3.19 -6.33
C GLN A 201 7.15 1.72 -6.27
N ASN A 202 6.68 1.17 -7.37
CA ASN A 202 6.25 -0.21 -7.55
C ASN A 202 5.20 -0.67 -6.52
N GLN A 203 5.63 -1.13 -5.33
CA GLN A 203 4.73 -1.72 -4.32
C GLN A 203 4.44 -0.80 -3.12
N LEU A 204 5.13 0.36 -3.02
CA LEU A 204 4.98 1.26 -1.89
C LEU A 204 3.56 1.84 -1.82
N ALA A 205 2.90 1.72 -0.66
CA ALA A 205 1.51 2.10 -0.42
C ALA A 205 0.51 1.47 -1.41
N ALA A 206 0.80 0.28 -1.95
CA ALA A 206 0.04 -0.31 -3.04
C ALA A 206 -1.46 -0.43 -2.76
N SER A 207 -1.85 -0.88 -1.57
CA SER A 207 -3.26 -1.03 -1.17
C SER A 207 -3.98 0.30 -0.96
N VAL A 208 -3.24 1.41 -0.78
CA VAL A 208 -3.77 2.77 -0.64
C VAL A 208 -3.90 3.43 -2.01
N ILE A 209 -2.82 3.47 -2.77
CA ILE A 209 -2.81 4.09 -4.11
C ILE A 209 -3.79 3.35 -5.03
N GLY A 210 -3.73 2.01 -5.04
CA GLY A 210 -4.50 1.20 -5.97
C GLY A 210 -3.96 1.30 -7.40
N PHE A 211 -4.74 0.82 -8.36
CA PHE A 211 -4.32 0.78 -9.76
C PHE A 211 -5.49 1.03 -10.70
N THR A 212 -5.16 1.32 -11.96
CA THR A 212 -6.14 1.50 -13.04
C THR A 212 -6.36 0.20 -13.81
N SER A 213 -7.59 -0.02 -14.27
CA SER A 213 -7.94 -1.07 -15.22
C SER A 213 -7.38 -0.74 -16.63
N ALA A 214 -7.51 -1.70 -17.53
CA ALA A 214 -6.99 -1.57 -18.91
C ALA A 214 -7.67 -0.44 -19.71
N ASP A 215 -8.85 0.01 -19.31
CA ASP A 215 -9.58 1.14 -19.90
C ASP A 215 -9.20 2.50 -19.27
N GLY A 216 -8.18 2.54 -18.39
CA GLY A 216 -7.69 3.75 -17.75
C GLY A 216 -8.50 4.24 -16.55
N ASN A 217 -9.60 3.56 -16.19
CA ASN A 217 -10.38 3.90 -15.00
C ASN A 217 -9.75 3.32 -13.74
N GLY A 218 -9.94 4.01 -12.61
CA GLY A 218 -9.49 3.52 -11.32
C GLY A 218 -10.21 2.24 -10.92
N ALA A 219 -9.46 1.19 -10.56
CA ALA A 219 -9.99 -0.11 -10.18
C ALA A 219 -9.98 -0.32 -8.66
N TYR A 220 -8.94 0.10 -7.97
CA TYR A 220 -8.75 -0.05 -6.53
C TYR A 220 -8.13 1.21 -5.92
N GLY A 221 -8.17 1.31 -4.58
CA GLY A 221 -7.52 2.37 -3.80
C GLY A 221 -7.98 3.79 -4.17
N LEU A 222 -7.09 4.75 -4.02
CA LEU A 222 -7.32 6.16 -4.38
C LEU A 222 -7.62 6.35 -5.86
N GLU A 223 -7.01 5.54 -6.72
CA GLU A 223 -7.30 5.54 -8.16
C GLU A 223 -8.80 5.33 -8.43
N ALA A 224 -9.46 4.47 -7.66
CA ALA A 224 -10.90 4.24 -7.78
C ALA A 224 -11.73 5.29 -7.02
N TYR A 225 -11.34 5.64 -5.80
CA TYR A 225 -12.11 6.55 -4.95
C TYR A 225 -12.19 7.97 -5.52
N TYR A 226 -11.05 8.46 -6.02
CA TYR A 226 -10.93 9.79 -6.63
C TYR A 226 -10.97 9.77 -8.16
N ASN A 227 -11.54 8.71 -8.76
CA ASN A 227 -11.55 8.58 -10.21
C ASN A 227 -12.19 9.77 -10.94
N GLU A 228 -13.23 10.39 -10.37
CA GLU A 228 -13.89 11.57 -10.94
C GLU A 228 -12.95 12.79 -11.05
N TYR A 229 -12.01 12.93 -10.11
CA TYR A 229 -11.01 14.00 -10.15
C TYR A 229 -9.83 13.65 -11.08
N LEU A 230 -9.38 12.39 -11.02
CA LEU A 230 -8.18 11.93 -11.73
C LEU A 230 -8.39 11.72 -13.23
N ALA A 231 -9.55 11.23 -13.67
CA ALA A 231 -9.74 10.73 -15.03
C ALA A 231 -9.68 11.82 -16.10
N GLY A 232 -10.09 13.05 -15.77
CA GLY A 232 -10.29 14.10 -16.76
C GLY A 232 -11.48 13.84 -17.69
N THR A 233 -11.57 14.59 -18.77
CA THR A 233 -12.62 14.46 -19.80
C THR A 233 -11.98 14.44 -21.18
N ASP A 234 -12.20 13.36 -21.92
CA ASP A 234 -11.68 13.23 -23.28
C ASP A 234 -12.20 14.33 -24.20
N GLY A 235 -11.30 14.88 -24.97
CA GLY A 235 -11.60 15.75 -26.09
C GLY A 235 -11.99 14.97 -27.35
N LYS A 236 -12.47 15.66 -28.34
CA LYS A 236 -12.74 15.08 -29.67
C LYS A 236 -12.56 16.07 -30.81
N THR A 237 -11.97 15.60 -31.86
CA THR A 237 -11.98 16.31 -33.15
C THR A 237 -13.05 15.67 -34.02
N ILE A 238 -14.03 16.45 -34.46
CA ILE A 238 -15.06 16.06 -35.41
C ILE A 238 -14.64 16.60 -36.75
N SER A 239 -14.34 15.72 -37.72
CA SER A 239 -13.99 16.07 -39.08
C SER A 239 -15.01 15.51 -40.05
N ALA A 240 -15.35 16.27 -41.11
CA ALA A 240 -16.17 15.76 -42.17
C ALA A 240 -15.35 14.83 -43.08
N LYS A 241 -15.94 13.68 -43.47
CA LYS A 241 -15.35 12.68 -44.38
C LYS A 241 -16.04 12.70 -45.73
N ASP A 242 -15.27 12.43 -46.77
CA ASP A 242 -15.83 12.18 -48.12
C ASP A 242 -16.47 10.79 -48.21
N SER A 243 -17.09 10.48 -49.34
CA SER A 243 -17.73 9.16 -49.56
C SER A 243 -16.76 7.97 -49.55
N ASN A 244 -15.45 8.23 -49.57
CA ASN A 244 -14.39 7.22 -49.50
C ASN A 244 -13.76 7.12 -48.10
N GLY A 245 -14.25 7.93 -47.15
CA GLY A 245 -13.74 7.96 -45.77
C GLY A 245 -12.56 8.86 -45.52
N ASN A 246 -12.10 9.65 -46.54
CA ASN A 246 -11.00 10.58 -46.37
C ASN A 246 -11.48 11.89 -45.73
N GLU A 247 -10.63 12.48 -44.86
CA GLU A 247 -10.95 13.75 -44.22
C GLU A 247 -11.01 14.91 -45.21
N LEU A 248 -12.06 15.72 -45.10
CA LEU A 248 -12.20 16.94 -45.91
C LEU A 248 -11.38 18.08 -45.28
N PRO A 249 -10.84 19.03 -46.12
CA PRO A 249 -9.94 20.07 -45.64
C PRO A 249 -10.56 20.94 -44.53
N TYR A 250 -9.74 21.38 -43.61
CA TYR A 250 -9.84 22.26 -42.41
C TYR A 250 -11.15 23.05 -42.14
N LYS A 251 -11.96 23.38 -43.13
CA LYS A 251 -13.19 24.19 -42.97
C LYS A 251 -14.34 23.45 -42.26
N TYR A 252 -14.22 22.15 -42.09
CA TYR A 252 -15.29 21.27 -41.56
C TYR A 252 -14.84 20.45 -40.36
N SER A 253 -13.74 20.82 -39.71
CA SER A 253 -13.30 20.17 -38.46
C SER A 253 -13.55 21.10 -37.26
N LYS A 254 -14.03 20.52 -36.17
CA LYS A 254 -14.19 21.21 -34.90
C LYS A 254 -13.53 20.37 -33.80
N THR A 255 -12.54 20.95 -33.14
CA THR A 255 -11.85 20.32 -32.04
C THR A 255 -12.43 20.82 -30.71
N TYR A 256 -12.77 19.90 -29.85
CA TYR A 256 -13.05 20.11 -28.45
C TYR A 256 -11.82 19.57 -27.71
N PRO A 257 -11.05 20.42 -27.03
CA PRO A 257 -9.85 19.98 -26.33
C PRO A 257 -10.21 19.00 -25.21
N ALA A 258 -9.29 18.11 -24.86
CA ALA A 258 -9.40 17.31 -23.65
C ALA A 258 -9.20 18.21 -22.42
N GLU A 259 -9.87 17.90 -21.34
CA GLU A 259 -9.65 18.48 -20.01
C GLU A 259 -8.94 17.43 -19.17
N ASN A 260 -7.68 17.67 -18.80
CA ASN A 260 -6.90 16.72 -18.03
C ASN A 260 -7.45 16.55 -16.63
N GLY A 261 -7.14 15.41 -16.01
CA GLY A 261 -7.51 15.15 -14.63
C GLY A 261 -6.70 15.99 -13.64
N ASN A 262 -7.25 16.17 -12.46
CA ASN A 262 -6.66 16.94 -11.37
C ASN A 262 -5.61 16.11 -10.63
N ASP A 263 -4.57 16.77 -10.15
CA ASP A 263 -3.52 16.17 -9.35
C ASP A 263 -3.95 16.04 -7.88
N ILE A 264 -3.56 14.92 -7.24
CA ILE A 264 -3.86 14.62 -5.85
C ILE A 264 -2.59 14.65 -5.01
N TYR A 265 -2.63 15.36 -3.89
CA TYR A 265 -1.58 15.39 -2.88
C TYR A 265 -2.06 14.66 -1.63
N LEU A 266 -1.24 13.73 -1.14
CA LEU A 266 -1.55 12.89 0.01
C LEU A 266 -1.00 13.49 1.30
N THR A 267 -1.53 13.02 2.43
CA THR A 267 -0.91 13.18 3.76
C THR A 267 0.20 12.15 3.99
N ILE A 268 0.22 11.06 3.20
CA ILE A 268 1.26 10.04 3.26
C ILE A 268 2.60 10.64 2.83
N ASP A 269 3.62 10.39 3.63
CA ASP A 269 5.01 10.65 3.32
C ASP A 269 5.69 9.35 2.88
N MET A 270 6.36 9.37 1.73
CA MET A 270 6.96 8.18 1.15
C MET A 270 8.06 7.58 2.02
N THR A 271 8.82 8.40 2.75
CA THR A 271 9.88 7.93 3.64
C THR A 271 9.29 7.24 4.87
N LEU A 272 8.25 7.83 5.47
CA LEU A 272 7.53 7.22 6.58
C LEU A 272 6.85 5.91 6.15
N GLN A 273 6.22 5.90 4.99
CA GLN A 273 5.63 4.70 4.40
C GLN A 273 6.66 3.58 4.19
N TYR A 274 7.85 3.94 3.70
CA TYR A 274 8.94 2.98 3.52
C TYR A 274 9.38 2.36 4.86
N TYR A 275 9.53 3.16 5.92
CA TYR A 275 9.87 2.63 7.24
C TYR A 275 8.80 1.68 7.77
N LEU A 276 7.52 2.02 7.60
CA LEU A 276 6.42 1.15 7.99
C LEU A 276 6.47 -0.19 7.25
N GLU A 277 6.60 -0.16 5.93
CA GLU A 277 6.62 -1.38 5.10
C GLU A 277 7.85 -2.25 5.37
N LYS A 278 9.02 -1.64 5.54
CA LYS A 278 10.28 -2.33 5.86
C LYS A 278 10.14 -3.14 7.15
N HIS A 279 9.79 -2.48 8.25
CA HIS A 279 9.72 -3.16 9.54
C HIS A 279 8.52 -4.10 9.65
N LEU A 280 7.42 -3.81 8.93
CA LEU A 280 6.29 -4.73 8.82
C LEU A 280 6.70 -6.02 8.09
N GLN A 281 7.48 -5.91 7.02
CA GLN A 281 8.02 -7.06 6.28
C GLN A 281 8.98 -7.87 7.16
N GLU A 282 9.90 -7.22 7.87
CA GLU A 282 10.82 -7.85 8.81
C GLU A 282 10.06 -8.65 9.87
N MET A 283 9.01 -8.07 10.48
CA MET A 283 8.12 -8.76 11.43
C MET A 283 7.44 -9.99 10.82
N VAL A 284 6.92 -9.84 9.59
CA VAL A 284 6.23 -10.95 8.89
C VAL A 284 7.17 -12.11 8.65
N GLU A 285 8.40 -11.84 8.25
CA GLU A 285 9.43 -12.86 7.99
C GLU A 285 9.92 -13.50 9.29
N GLU A 286 10.21 -12.69 10.32
CA GLU A 286 10.72 -13.16 11.60
C GLU A 286 9.72 -14.07 12.34
N TYR A 287 8.43 -13.66 12.36
CA TYR A 287 7.39 -14.41 13.07
C TYR A 287 6.54 -15.29 12.17
N GLU A 288 6.92 -15.48 10.91
CA GLU A 288 6.22 -16.31 9.92
C GLU A 288 4.70 -16.06 9.92
N VAL A 289 4.31 -14.78 9.81
CA VAL A 289 2.90 -14.36 9.89
C VAL A 289 2.12 -14.94 8.72
N LYS A 290 1.10 -15.75 9.00
CA LYS A 290 0.42 -16.57 7.98
C LYS A 290 -0.73 -15.86 7.27
N ASN A 291 -1.44 -14.95 7.96
CA ASN A 291 -2.65 -14.34 7.39
C ASN A 291 -2.38 -12.94 6.88
N ARG A 292 -2.11 -11.99 7.77
CA ARG A 292 -1.92 -10.58 7.42
C ARG A 292 -1.14 -9.84 8.48
N ALA A 293 -0.56 -8.71 8.07
CA ALA A 293 -0.03 -7.72 8.99
C ALA A 293 -0.45 -6.32 8.55
N CYS A 294 -0.53 -5.40 9.51
CA CYS A 294 -0.90 -4.00 9.28
C CYS A 294 -0.05 -3.07 10.14
N ALA A 295 0.32 -1.92 9.57
CA ALA A 295 0.86 -0.79 10.33
C ALA A 295 0.19 0.51 9.85
N ILE A 296 -0.22 1.36 10.79
CA ILE A 296 -0.83 2.65 10.50
C ILE A 296 -0.16 3.71 11.36
N LEU A 297 0.37 4.75 10.73
CA LEU A 297 0.91 5.95 11.39
C LEU A 297 0.00 7.13 11.07
N MET A 298 -0.57 7.75 12.11
CA MET A 298 -1.55 8.82 11.99
C MET A 298 -1.19 10.01 12.87
N ASN A 299 -1.49 11.21 12.41
CA ASN A 299 -1.44 12.41 13.25
C ASN A 299 -2.66 12.46 14.17
N CYS A 300 -2.44 12.40 15.49
CA CYS A 300 -3.52 12.41 16.49
C CYS A 300 -4.34 13.70 16.49
N LYS A 301 -3.73 14.83 16.11
CA LYS A 301 -4.35 16.17 16.21
C LYS A 301 -5.21 16.49 15.00
N THR A 302 -4.89 15.92 13.82
CA THR A 302 -5.57 16.25 12.55
C THR A 302 -6.39 15.09 11.97
N GLY A 303 -6.00 13.86 12.21
CA GLY A 303 -6.58 12.66 11.58
C GLY A 303 -5.89 12.29 10.24
N GLY A 304 -4.89 13.07 9.79
CA GLY A 304 -4.13 12.77 8.58
C GLY A 304 -3.27 11.50 8.72
N ILE A 305 -3.32 10.64 7.72
CA ILE A 305 -2.56 9.38 7.69
C ILE A 305 -1.19 9.64 7.08
N TYR A 306 -0.13 9.47 7.87
CA TYR A 306 1.25 9.65 7.42
C TYR A 306 1.83 8.41 6.73
N GLY A 307 1.28 7.23 7.04
CA GLY A 307 1.63 5.98 6.41
C GLY A 307 0.63 4.87 6.75
N MET A 308 0.43 3.95 5.81
CA MET A 308 -0.48 2.81 5.96
C MET A 308 0.05 1.62 5.17
N ALA A 309 0.60 0.65 5.88
CA ALA A 309 1.20 -0.55 5.31
C ALA A 309 0.34 -1.79 5.58
N THR A 310 0.28 -2.71 4.62
CA THR A 310 -0.39 -4.00 4.74
C THR A 310 0.43 -5.12 4.13
N TYR A 311 0.34 -6.32 4.71
CA TYR A 311 0.88 -7.55 4.15
C TYR A 311 -0.24 -8.58 3.95
N PRO A 312 -0.24 -9.36 2.85
CA PRO A 312 0.62 -9.23 1.68
C PRO A 312 0.37 -7.94 0.90
N SER A 313 1.40 -7.45 0.19
CA SER A 313 1.37 -6.32 -0.73
C SER A 313 1.52 -6.80 -2.18
N PHE A 314 1.57 -5.90 -3.18
CA PHE A 314 1.70 -6.25 -4.59
C PHE A 314 2.37 -5.13 -5.40
N ASP A 315 2.86 -5.46 -6.61
CA ASP A 315 3.42 -4.47 -7.54
C ASP A 315 2.29 -3.75 -8.31
N LEU A 316 2.20 -2.43 -8.15
CA LEU A 316 1.21 -1.57 -8.81
C LEU A 316 1.32 -1.57 -10.35
N ASN A 317 2.53 -1.78 -10.89
CA ASN A 317 2.74 -1.87 -12.34
C ASN A 317 2.34 -3.24 -12.90
N ASN A 318 2.28 -4.28 -12.05
CA ASN A 318 1.88 -5.64 -12.42
C ASN A 318 0.84 -6.20 -11.43
N PRO A 319 -0.30 -5.53 -11.21
CA PRO A 319 -1.21 -5.84 -10.11
C PRO A 319 -1.87 -7.23 -10.22
N TYR A 320 -1.85 -7.83 -11.39
CA TYR A 320 -2.45 -9.14 -11.65
C TYR A 320 -1.51 -10.31 -11.36
N ASP A 321 -0.23 -10.06 -11.11
CA ASP A 321 0.73 -11.07 -10.68
C ASP A 321 0.60 -11.31 -9.17
N ILE A 322 0.75 -12.55 -8.74
CA ILE A 322 0.72 -12.88 -7.31
C ILE A 322 2.11 -12.64 -6.74
N ALA A 323 2.20 -11.67 -5.83
CA ALA A 323 3.47 -11.25 -5.23
C ALA A 323 4.05 -12.30 -4.27
N ASP A 324 3.20 -13.00 -3.51
CA ASP A 324 3.63 -14.08 -2.62
C ASP A 324 4.03 -15.32 -3.43
N SER A 325 5.31 -15.67 -3.41
CA SER A 325 5.89 -16.76 -4.18
C SER A 325 5.38 -18.16 -3.76
N VAL A 326 4.99 -18.32 -2.50
CA VAL A 326 4.43 -19.58 -1.97
C VAL A 326 3.04 -19.78 -2.55
N THR A 327 2.17 -18.79 -2.43
CA THR A 327 0.83 -18.79 -3.01
C THR A 327 0.87 -18.97 -4.53
N ALA A 328 1.74 -18.24 -5.23
CA ALA A 328 1.91 -18.37 -6.67
C ALA A 328 2.31 -19.81 -7.07
N SER A 329 3.23 -20.42 -6.31
CA SER A 329 3.69 -21.80 -6.55
C SER A 329 2.59 -22.83 -6.28
N GLN A 330 1.76 -22.62 -5.28
CA GLN A 330 0.60 -23.48 -4.98
C GLN A 330 -0.45 -23.39 -6.10
N ILE A 331 -0.78 -22.19 -6.55
CA ILE A 331 -1.75 -21.98 -7.64
C ILE A 331 -1.25 -22.59 -8.95
N ALA A 332 0.05 -22.51 -9.24
CA ALA A 332 0.65 -23.11 -10.43
C ALA A 332 0.52 -24.65 -10.51
N GLN A 333 0.25 -25.31 -9.38
CA GLN A 333 0.00 -26.77 -9.34
C GLN A 333 -1.48 -27.12 -9.61
N LEU A 334 -2.39 -26.16 -9.58
CA LEU A 334 -3.81 -26.33 -9.83
C LEU A 334 -4.10 -26.26 -11.34
N THR A 335 -5.25 -26.79 -11.76
CA THR A 335 -5.68 -26.77 -13.17
C THR A 335 -7.17 -26.47 -13.31
N GLY A 336 -7.58 -26.00 -14.50
CA GLY A 336 -8.98 -25.77 -14.81
C GLY A 336 -9.62 -24.64 -14.00
N ASP A 337 -10.85 -24.85 -13.54
CA ASP A 337 -11.60 -23.82 -12.81
C ASP A 337 -11.10 -23.62 -11.38
N GLU A 338 -10.50 -24.63 -10.77
CA GLU A 338 -9.89 -24.54 -9.45
C GLU A 338 -8.71 -23.54 -9.46
N ALA A 339 -7.83 -23.62 -10.46
CA ALA A 339 -6.74 -22.67 -10.65
C ALA A 339 -7.25 -21.22 -10.84
N LYS A 340 -8.34 -21.06 -11.63
CA LYS A 340 -8.93 -19.73 -11.86
C LYS A 340 -9.52 -19.12 -10.59
N THR A 341 -10.22 -19.93 -9.80
CA THR A 341 -10.83 -19.51 -8.54
C THR A 341 -9.73 -19.11 -7.55
N ALA A 342 -8.74 -19.97 -7.33
CA ALA A 342 -7.61 -19.70 -6.43
C ALA A 342 -6.83 -18.43 -6.86
N MET A 343 -6.62 -18.24 -8.17
CA MET A 343 -5.97 -17.02 -8.69
C MET A 343 -6.81 -15.76 -8.41
N ALA A 344 -8.12 -15.82 -8.59
CA ALA A 344 -8.99 -14.69 -8.33
C ALA A 344 -9.03 -14.33 -6.84
N GLU A 345 -9.15 -15.33 -5.96
CA GLU A 345 -9.13 -15.15 -4.51
C GLU A 345 -7.80 -14.56 -4.01
N ALA A 346 -6.67 -15.07 -4.52
CA ALA A 346 -5.34 -14.57 -4.15
C ALA A 346 -5.14 -13.11 -4.60
N ARG A 347 -5.58 -12.76 -5.81
CA ARG A 347 -5.55 -11.38 -6.30
C ARG A 347 -6.40 -10.45 -5.44
N GLU A 348 -7.62 -10.84 -5.16
CA GLU A 348 -8.50 -10.04 -4.30
C GLU A 348 -7.91 -9.88 -2.90
N ALA A 349 -7.30 -10.92 -2.34
CA ALA A 349 -6.64 -10.88 -1.04
C ALA A 349 -5.46 -9.89 -1.00
N GLN A 350 -4.62 -9.83 -2.05
CA GLN A 350 -3.49 -8.88 -2.08
C GLN A 350 -3.92 -7.43 -2.36
N TRP A 351 -5.00 -7.20 -3.13
CA TRP A 351 -5.47 -5.85 -3.47
C TRP A 351 -6.19 -5.14 -2.31
N LYS A 352 -6.79 -5.90 -1.38
CA LYS A 352 -7.53 -5.35 -0.24
C LYS A 352 -6.62 -4.58 0.71
N ASN A 353 -7.03 -3.38 1.07
CA ASN A 353 -6.41 -2.65 2.18
C ASN A 353 -6.91 -3.21 3.52
N LYS A 354 -6.11 -4.07 4.13
CA LYS A 354 -6.47 -4.83 5.33
C LYS A 354 -6.63 -3.96 6.57
N CYS A 355 -6.08 -2.73 6.56
CA CYS A 355 -6.28 -1.77 7.64
C CYS A 355 -7.74 -1.32 7.78
N ILE A 356 -8.50 -1.33 6.67
CA ILE A 356 -9.88 -0.81 6.63
C ILE A 356 -10.93 -1.85 6.25
N THR A 357 -10.53 -2.96 5.61
CA THR A 357 -11.47 -3.94 5.06
C THR A 357 -11.72 -5.14 5.97
N GLU A 358 -10.80 -5.44 6.86
CA GLU A 358 -10.81 -6.68 7.64
C GLU A 358 -10.86 -6.40 9.13
N ILE A 359 -11.72 -7.14 9.82
CA ILE A 359 -11.97 -7.03 11.25
C ILE A 359 -11.16 -8.05 12.06
N TYR A 360 -10.83 -7.71 13.30
CA TYR A 360 -10.18 -8.60 14.26
C TYR A 360 -10.67 -8.34 15.68
N GLU A 361 -10.47 -9.28 16.59
CA GLU A 361 -10.69 -9.07 18.02
C GLU A 361 -9.50 -8.31 18.60
N PRO A 362 -9.70 -7.10 19.20
CA PRO A 362 -8.58 -6.25 19.61
C PRO A 362 -7.82 -6.77 20.84
N GLY A 363 -8.44 -7.62 21.64
CA GLY A 363 -7.83 -8.08 22.90
C GLY A 363 -7.52 -6.92 23.85
N SER A 364 -6.41 -7.03 24.55
CA SER A 364 -6.07 -6.10 25.65
C SER A 364 -5.83 -4.64 25.24
N VAL A 365 -5.65 -4.34 23.95
CA VAL A 365 -5.62 -2.94 23.46
C VAL A 365 -6.96 -2.25 23.75
N PHE A 366 -8.07 -2.99 23.72
CA PHE A 366 -9.41 -2.49 24.03
C PHE A 366 -9.58 -1.98 25.46
N LYS A 367 -8.77 -2.43 26.41
CA LYS A 367 -8.83 -2.01 27.83
C LYS A 367 -8.70 -0.48 27.99
N VAL A 368 -8.10 0.17 27.02
CA VAL A 368 -7.97 1.63 26.98
C VAL A 368 -9.36 2.31 26.94
N PHE A 369 -10.28 1.82 26.12
CA PHE A 369 -11.64 2.35 26.03
C PHE A 369 -12.46 2.06 27.28
N THR A 370 -12.33 0.85 27.83
CA THR A 370 -12.95 0.48 29.11
C THR A 370 -12.44 1.36 30.25
N SER A 371 -11.15 1.69 30.26
CA SER A 371 -10.54 2.60 31.24
C SER A 371 -11.08 4.01 31.08
N ALA A 372 -11.06 4.54 29.86
CA ALA A 372 -11.53 5.89 29.55
C ALA A 372 -13.00 6.09 29.95
N ALA A 373 -13.87 5.14 29.60
CA ALA A 373 -15.29 5.16 30.01
C ALA A 373 -15.47 5.15 31.53
N ALA A 374 -14.74 4.29 32.24
CA ALA A 374 -14.83 4.20 33.70
C ALA A 374 -14.33 5.46 34.42
N ILE A 375 -13.29 6.12 33.88
CA ILE A 375 -12.76 7.38 34.42
C ILE A 375 -13.75 8.53 34.14
N GLU A 376 -14.25 8.64 32.91
CA GLU A 376 -15.18 9.70 32.53
C GLU A 376 -16.47 9.68 33.36
N GLU A 377 -17.01 8.49 33.61
CA GLU A 377 -18.21 8.29 34.45
C GLU A 377 -17.91 8.32 35.97
N ASN A 378 -16.68 8.58 36.38
CA ASN A 378 -16.24 8.59 37.76
C ASN A 378 -16.57 7.27 38.54
N LEU A 379 -16.54 6.13 37.83
CA LEU A 379 -16.83 4.81 38.39
C LEU A 379 -15.61 4.17 39.07
N ILE A 380 -14.43 4.71 38.81
CA ILE A 380 -13.17 4.30 39.43
C ILE A 380 -12.40 5.50 39.97
N ASN A 381 -11.75 5.29 41.15
CA ASN A 381 -10.79 6.23 41.71
C ASN A 381 -9.37 5.70 41.46
N LEU A 382 -8.58 6.46 40.69
CA LEU A 382 -7.26 6.04 40.22
C LEU A 382 -6.27 5.81 41.35
N GLU A 383 -6.42 6.55 42.48
CA GLU A 383 -5.49 6.47 43.62
C GLU A 383 -5.91 5.43 44.68
N ASN A 384 -7.23 5.26 44.89
CA ASN A 384 -7.74 4.53 46.07
C ASN A 384 -8.40 3.19 45.73
N ASP A 385 -8.84 2.98 44.46
CA ASP A 385 -9.47 1.72 44.09
C ASP A 385 -8.43 0.61 43.92
N SER A 386 -8.81 -0.59 44.30
CA SER A 386 -8.05 -1.78 44.07
C SER A 386 -8.91 -2.91 43.51
N PHE A 387 -8.27 -3.75 42.71
CA PHE A 387 -8.88 -4.87 42.01
C PHE A 387 -8.15 -6.17 42.37
N TYR A 388 -8.91 -7.22 42.61
CA TYR A 388 -8.34 -8.49 43.00
C TYR A 388 -8.36 -9.50 41.85
N CYS A 389 -7.27 -10.23 41.70
CA CYS A 389 -7.10 -11.28 40.70
C CYS A 389 -6.44 -12.53 41.34
N ASP A 390 -7.16 -13.64 41.33
CA ASP A 390 -6.67 -14.97 41.73
C ASP A 390 -6.38 -15.90 40.53
N GLY A 391 -6.28 -15.30 39.31
CA GLY A 391 -5.97 -16.01 38.08
C GLY A 391 -7.19 -16.35 37.24
N SER A 392 -8.42 -16.20 37.74
CA SER A 392 -9.63 -16.41 36.96
C SER A 392 -10.86 -15.78 37.61
N MET A 393 -11.97 -15.71 36.87
CA MET A 393 -13.26 -15.28 37.37
C MET A 393 -14.37 -16.23 36.91
N THR A 394 -15.27 -16.60 37.83
CA THR A 394 -16.35 -17.56 37.57
C THR A 394 -17.71 -16.86 37.60
N PHE A 395 -18.60 -17.23 36.70
CA PHE A 395 -19.94 -16.70 36.60
C PHE A 395 -20.98 -17.79 36.60
N SER A 396 -22.08 -17.58 37.32
CA SER A 396 -23.17 -18.57 37.40
C SER A 396 -23.83 -18.85 36.06
N SER A 397 -23.76 -17.91 35.16
CA SER A 397 -24.30 -17.99 33.79
C SER A 397 -23.35 -18.66 32.77
N TRP A 398 -22.12 -18.99 33.16
CA TRP A 398 -21.10 -19.52 32.27
C TRP A 398 -20.36 -20.70 32.91
N PRO A 399 -20.27 -21.87 32.24
CA PRO A 399 -19.78 -23.11 32.86
C PRO A 399 -18.27 -23.18 33.08
N LYS A 400 -17.49 -22.34 32.38
CA LYS A 400 -16.02 -22.34 32.50
C LYS A 400 -15.55 -21.02 33.10
N PRO A 401 -14.48 -21.03 33.94
CA PRO A 401 -13.86 -19.81 34.45
C PRO A 401 -13.23 -19.04 33.27
N ILE A 402 -13.36 -17.71 33.29
CA ILE A 402 -12.63 -16.82 32.37
C ILE A 402 -11.27 -16.56 33.02
N LYS A 403 -10.19 -16.95 32.34
CA LYS A 403 -8.82 -16.93 32.90
C LYS A 403 -8.13 -15.59 32.65
N CYS A 404 -7.26 -15.24 33.60
CA CYS A 404 -6.19 -14.27 33.35
C CYS A 404 -5.04 -14.96 32.59
N HIS A 405 -4.22 -14.22 31.88
CA HIS A 405 -2.99 -14.75 31.29
C HIS A 405 -2.05 -15.26 32.38
N LYS A 406 -1.98 -14.57 33.54
CA LYS A 406 -1.30 -15.06 34.74
C LYS A 406 -2.25 -15.94 35.58
N THR A 407 -2.16 -17.23 35.40
CA THR A 407 -3.07 -18.21 36.00
C THR A 407 -2.90 -18.33 37.54
N SER A 408 -1.72 -17.94 38.06
CA SER A 408 -1.46 -17.83 39.50
C SER A 408 -2.08 -16.59 40.15
N GLY A 409 -2.61 -15.66 39.33
CA GLY A 409 -3.21 -14.40 39.78
C GLY A 409 -2.19 -13.30 40.05
N HIS A 410 -2.69 -12.07 40.04
CA HIS A 410 -1.90 -10.86 40.34
C HIS A 410 -2.08 -10.38 41.78
N GLY A 411 -3.03 -10.97 42.54
CA GLY A 411 -3.40 -10.49 43.87
C GLY A 411 -4.17 -9.18 43.80
N THR A 412 -4.02 -8.35 44.84
CA THR A 412 -4.61 -7.01 44.91
C THR A 412 -3.72 -6.02 44.21
N GLN A 413 -4.27 -5.27 43.24
CA GLN A 413 -3.57 -4.30 42.39
C GLN A 413 -4.35 -2.99 42.32
N SER A 414 -3.63 -1.88 42.19
CA SER A 414 -4.22 -0.58 41.85
C SER A 414 -4.75 -0.58 40.42
N PHE A 415 -5.43 0.50 40.01
CA PHE A 415 -5.85 0.69 38.63
C PHE A 415 -4.63 0.67 37.67
N TYR A 416 -3.59 1.44 37.97
CA TYR A 416 -2.37 1.50 37.16
C TYR A 416 -1.71 0.11 37.03
N GLN A 417 -1.55 -0.60 38.13
CA GLN A 417 -1.01 -1.98 38.12
C GLN A 417 -1.91 -2.92 37.29
N SER A 418 -3.24 -2.76 37.35
CA SER A 418 -4.19 -3.58 36.59
C SER A 418 -4.07 -3.36 35.07
N LEU A 419 -3.82 -2.11 34.65
CA LEU A 419 -3.62 -1.74 33.26
C LEU A 419 -2.23 -2.19 32.77
N THR A 420 -1.18 -1.95 33.57
CA THR A 420 0.20 -2.40 33.29
C THR A 420 0.29 -3.92 33.20
N ASN A 421 -0.24 -4.65 34.19
CA ASN A 421 -0.30 -6.11 34.18
C ASN A 421 -1.32 -6.67 33.17
N SER A 422 -2.03 -5.85 32.45
CA SER A 422 -3.08 -6.27 31.49
C SER A 422 -4.09 -7.29 32.09
N CYS A 423 -4.46 -7.13 33.36
CA CYS A 423 -5.21 -8.12 34.15
C CYS A 423 -6.67 -8.27 33.72
N ASN A 424 -7.07 -9.40 33.10
CA ASN A 424 -8.45 -9.65 32.67
C ASN A 424 -9.48 -9.61 33.85
N PRO A 425 -9.28 -10.26 35.01
CA PRO A 425 -10.21 -10.15 36.12
C PRO A 425 -10.43 -8.73 36.63
N ALA A 426 -9.39 -7.88 36.64
CA ALA A 426 -9.56 -6.48 37.03
C ALA A 426 -10.47 -5.73 36.01
N PHE A 427 -10.27 -5.94 34.73
CA PHE A 427 -11.09 -5.31 33.69
C PHE A 427 -12.53 -5.84 33.64
N MET A 428 -12.76 -7.11 34.00
CA MET A 428 -14.11 -7.60 34.22
C MET A 428 -14.80 -6.88 35.38
N GLN A 429 -14.09 -6.60 36.48
CA GLN A 429 -14.62 -5.84 37.63
C GLN A 429 -14.90 -4.38 37.23
N ILE A 430 -14.06 -3.75 36.39
CA ILE A 430 -14.29 -2.41 35.86
C ILE A 430 -15.50 -2.42 34.92
N GLY A 431 -15.59 -3.38 34.00
CA GLY A 431 -16.72 -3.53 33.09
C GLY A 431 -18.06 -3.74 33.82
N ASP A 432 -18.05 -4.50 34.93
CA ASP A 432 -19.23 -4.70 35.80
C ASP A 432 -19.72 -3.37 36.41
N ARG A 433 -18.78 -2.49 36.81
CA ARG A 433 -19.11 -1.15 37.32
C ARG A 433 -19.69 -0.23 36.23
N ILE A 434 -19.18 -0.34 34.99
CA ILE A 434 -19.67 0.45 33.85
C ILE A 434 -21.11 0.03 33.50
N GLY A 435 -21.39 -1.26 33.46
CA GLY A 435 -22.66 -1.83 33.06
C GLY A 435 -22.89 -1.79 31.54
N ILE A 436 -23.89 -2.55 31.09
CA ILE A 436 -24.11 -2.83 29.65
C ILE A 436 -24.45 -1.56 28.85
N GLU A 437 -25.37 -0.73 29.35
CA GLU A 437 -25.84 0.47 28.61
C GLU A 437 -24.69 1.46 28.38
N THR A 438 -23.94 1.77 29.42
CA THR A 438 -22.82 2.72 29.37
C THR A 438 -21.66 2.13 28.53
N PHE A 439 -21.38 0.82 28.65
CA PHE A 439 -20.36 0.18 27.83
C PHE A 439 -20.68 0.28 26.33
N CYS A 440 -21.91 -0.06 25.93
CA CYS A 440 -22.33 0.05 24.52
C CYS A 440 -22.32 1.50 24.04
N TYR A 441 -22.75 2.45 24.90
CA TYR A 441 -22.71 3.87 24.57
C TYR A 441 -21.28 4.35 24.25
N TYR A 442 -20.28 3.99 25.07
CA TYR A 442 -18.89 4.38 24.80
C TYR A 442 -18.28 3.62 23.63
N PHE A 443 -18.66 2.36 23.43
CA PHE A 443 -18.24 1.61 22.24
C PHE A 443 -18.63 2.35 20.95
N ASP A 444 -19.91 2.73 20.85
CA ASP A 444 -20.40 3.49 19.70
C ASP A 444 -19.82 4.91 19.64
N SER A 445 -19.66 5.57 20.81
CA SER A 445 -19.14 6.93 20.89
C SER A 445 -17.70 7.03 20.41
N PHE A 446 -16.84 6.02 20.67
CA PHE A 446 -15.48 5.93 20.14
C PHE A 446 -15.42 5.51 18.65
N GLY A 447 -16.56 5.28 18.00
CA GLY A 447 -16.62 4.93 16.58
C GLY A 447 -16.28 3.47 16.27
N LEU A 448 -16.30 2.57 17.27
CA LEU A 448 -15.84 1.18 17.14
C LEU A 448 -16.87 0.22 16.51
N GLY A 449 -17.89 0.70 15.89
CA GLY A 449 -18.92 -0.10 15.21
C GLY A 449 -19.50 0.62 14.01
N GLU A 450 -18.88 1.71 13.62
CA GLU A 450 -19.24 2.52 12.47
C GLU A 450 -18.03 2.71 11.55
N LYS A 451 -18.28 3.01 10.28
CA LYS A 451 -17.21 3.40 9.36
C LYS A 451 -16.55 4.68 9.85
N THR A 452 -15.23 4.73 9.78
CA THR A 452 -14.45 5.91 10.19
C THR A 452 -14.69 7.11 9.25
N GLY A 453 -15.04 6.83 7.99
CA GLY A 453 -15.22 7.83 6.94
C GLY A 453 -13.94 8.13 6.17
N ILE A 454 -12.91 7.31 6.34
CA ILE A 454 -11.67 7.46 5.57
C ILE A 454 -11.95 7.49 4.06
N ASP A 455 -11.27 8.35 3.36
CA ASP A 455 -11.39 8.59 1.92
C ASP A 455 -10.76 7.48 1.05
N LEU A 456 -11.08 6.24 1.39
CA LEU A 456 -10.67 5.01 0.67
C LEU A 456 -11.88 4.10 0.44
N PRO A 457 -11.90 3.33 -0.66
CA PRO A 457 -12.99 2.43 -0.96
C PRO A 457 -12.93 1.15 -0.13
N GLY A 458 -14.07 0.51 0.07
CA GLY A 458 -14.14 -0.84 0.65
C GLY A 458 -14.10 -0.89 2.16
N GLU A 459 -14.20 0.24 2.87
CA GLU A 459 -14.19 0.28 4.33
C GLU A 459 -15.29 -0.61 4.92
N SER A 460 -14.90 -1.50 5.83
CA SER A 460 -15.76 -2.34 6.67
C SER A 460 -16.00 -1.67 8.02
N LYS A 461 -16.81 -2.28 8.84
CA LYS A 461 -17.02 -1.89 10.24
C LYS A 461 -17.01 -3.11 11.14
N GLY A 462 -16.65 -2.91 12.40
CA GLY A 462 -16.66 -3.93 13.43
C GLY A 462 -18.03 -4.53 13.70
N ILE A 463 -18.04 -5.67 14.36
CA ILE A 463 -19.23 -6.36 14.82
C ILE A 463 -19.23 -6.34 16.34
N HIS A 464 -20.30 -5.84 16.93
CA HIS A 464 -20.43 -5.69 18.37
C HIS A 464 -21.85 -5.96 18.84
N TYR A 465 -21.98 -6.15 20.14
CA TYR A 465 -23.28 -6.26 20.80
C TYR A 465 -23.91 -4.89 20.99
N THR A 466 -25.22 -4.83 20.85
CA THR A 466 -26.02 -3.67 21.29
C THR A 466 -26.47 -3.86 22.75
N ALA A 467 -26.94 -2.80 23.41
CA ALA A 467 -27.45 -2.88 24.78
C ALA A 467 -28.57 -3.91 24.95
N ASP A 468 -29.43 -4.07 23.92
CA ASP A 468 -30.52 -5.05 23.92
C ASP A 468 -30.06 -6.51 23.74
N THR A 469 -28.91 -6.73 23.10
CA THR A 469 -28.41 -8.08 22.78
C THR A 469 -27.31 -8.59 23.71
N MET A 470 -26.58 -7.66 24.34
CA MET A 470 -25.47 -7.98 25.24
C MET A 470 -25.97 -8.62 26.55
N LYS A 471 -25.36 -9.72 26.93
CA LYS A 471 -25.57 -10.35 28.23
C LYS A 471 -24.42 -9.95 29.18
N HIS A 472 -24.65 -10.14 30.48
CA HIS A 472 -23.63 -9.84 31.48
C HIS A 472 -22.28 -10.54 31.20
N ILE A 473 -22.31 -11.80 30.76
CA ILE A 473 -21.08 -12.54 30.41
C ILE A 473 -20.36 -11.93 29.20
N ASP A 474 -21.12 -11.43 28.20
CA ASP A 474 -20.56 -10.78 27.03
C ASP A 474 -19.89 -9.47 27.43
N LEU A 475 -20.51 -8.67 28.32
CA LEU A 475 -19.89 -7.48 28.89
C LEU A 475 -18.55 -7.81 29.56
N MET A 476 -18.47 -8.92 30.33
CA MET A 476 -17.24 -9.32 31.00
C MET A 476 -16.11 -9.59 30.00
N THR A 477 -16.38 -10.29 28.92
CA THR A 477 -15.36 -10.59 27.90
C THR A 477 -15.05 -9.37 27.03
N CYS A 478 -16.06 -8.58 26.66
CA CYS A 478 -15.89 -7.37 25.87
C CYS A 478 -15.07 -6.30 26.61
N SER A 479 -15.16 -6.23 27.95
CA SER A 479 -14.41 -5.25 28.74
C SER A 479 -12.88 -5.38 28.66
N PHE A 480 -12.38 -6.54 28.23
CA PHE A 480 -10.96 -6.73 27.92
C PHE A 480 -10.67 -7.07 26.44
N GLY A 481 -11.66 -6.84 25.55
CA GLY A 481 -11.49 -6.86 24.11
C GLY A 481 -11.72 -8.20 23.42
N GLN A 482 -12.48 -9.14 24.03
CA GLN A 482 -12.90 -10.38 23.40
C GLN A 482 -14.42 -10.42 23.22
N GLY A 483 -14.87 -10.87 22.05
CA GLY A 483 -16.30 -10.94 21.67
C GLY A 483 -16.80 -9.73 20.86
N ASN A 484 -16.01 -8.67 20.75
CA ASN A 484 -16.20 -7.59 19.78
C ASN A 484 -15.11 -7.64 18.72
N THR A 485 -15.43 -7.23 17.51
CA THR A 485 -14.45 -7.08 16.43
C THR A 485 -14.43 -5.66 15.92
N VAL A 486 -13.25 -5.20 15.51
CA VAL A 486 -13.03 -3.86 14.95
C VAL A 486 -12.04 -3.95 13.79
N THR A 487 -12.03 -2.95 12.91
CA THR A 487 -10.95 -2.79 11.94
C THR A 487 -9.73 -2.13 12.61
N PRO A 488 -8.51 -2.29 12.09
CA PRO A 488 -7.35 -1.54 12.57
C PRO A 488 -7.56 -0.02 12.50
N MET A 489 -8.29 0.48 11.51
CA MET A 489 -8.61 1.90 11.36
C MET A 489 -9.59 2.40 12.44
N GLU A 490 -10.66 1.65 12.75
CA GLU A 490 -11.54 1.98 13.88
C GLU A 490 -10.74 2.01 15.20
N MET A 491 -9.83 1.04 15.39
CA MET A 491 -9.01 0.95 16.59
C MET A 491 -8.12 2.18 16.77
N ILE A 492 -7.33 2.56 15.75
CA ILE A 492 -6.38 3.68 15.86
C ILE A 492 -7.12 5.02 15.97
N THR A 493 -8.23 5.19 15.25
CA THR A 493 -9.04 6.41 15.28
C THR A 493 -9.70 6.61 16.64
N GLY A 494 -10.29 5.55 17.20
CA GLY A 494 -10.84 5.58 18.55
C GLY A 494 -9.77 5.81 19.62
N TYR A 495 -8.61 5.17 19.46
CA TYR A 495 -7.48 5.33 20.39
C TYR A 495 -6.93 6.77 20.36
N ALA A 496 -6.82 7.36 19.15
CA ALA A 496 -6.47 8.77 19.01
C ALA A 496 -7.43 9.67 19.80
N ALA A 497 -8.73 9.40 19.76
CA ALA A 497 -9.71 10.14 20.55
C ALA A 497 -9.46 10.03 22.06
N VAL A 498 -8.94 8.90 22.56
CA VAL A 498 -8.59 8.78 23.98
C VAL A 498 -7.46 9.72 24.36
N VAL A 499 -6.49 9.99 23.48
CA VAL A 499 -5.25 10.68 23.84
C VAL A 499 -5.17 12.14 23.36
N ASN A 500 -6.06 12.59 22.45
CA ASN A 500 -6.01 13.92 21.81
C ASN A 500 -6.93 14.96 22.45
N GLY A 501 -7.42 14.74 23.68
CA GLY A 501 -8.40 15.62 24.33
C GLY A 501 -9.84 15.14 24.20
N GLY A 502 -10.06 13.91 23.75
CA GLY A 502 -11.39 13.29 23.66
C GLY A 502 -12.09 13.44 22.31
N TYR A 503 -11.42 13.95 21.28
CA TYR A 503 -12.02 14.26 19.98
C TYR A 503 -11.90 13.10 19.01
N LEU A 504 -13.01 12.48 18.62
CA LEU A 504 -13.06 11.52 17.53
C LEU A 504 -12.99 12.28 16.20
N LEU A 505 -11.94 12.00 15.44
CA LEU A 505 -11.66 12.64 14.16
C LEU A 505 -12.06 11.73 13.00
N GLU A 506 -12.37 12.33 11.86
CA GLU A 506 -12.48 11.62 10.59
C GLU A 506 -11.08 11.50 9.98
N PRO A 507 -10.55 10.27 9.78
CA PRO A 507 -9.23 10.08 9.19
C PRO A 507 -9.27 10.35 7.67
N TYR A 508 -8.15 10.83 7.11
CA TYR A 508 -8.04 11.09 5.68
C TYR A 508 -6.63 10.84 5.17
N VAL A 509 -6.55 10.46 3.89
CA VAL A 509 -5.30 10.18 3.16
C VAL A 509 -4.97 11.28 2.16
N VAL A 510 -6.00 11.91 1.56
CA VAL A 510 -5.80 13.01 0.61
C VAL A 510 -5.80 14.33 1.36
N ASP A 511 -4.71 15.09 1.22
CA ASP A 511 -4.62 16.48 1.73
C ASP A 511 -5.43 17.42 0.84
N LYS A 512 -5.14 17.43 -0.46
CA LYS A 512 -5.79 18.31 -1.42
C LYS A 512 -5.81 17.74 -2.84
N VAL A 513 -6.73 18.26 -3.65
CA VAL A 513 -6.81 18.05 -5.09
C VAL A 513 -6.61 19.40 -5.79
N VAL A 514 -5.77 19.41 -6.83
CA VAL A 514 -5.33 20.64 -7.52
C VAL A 514 -5.58 20.50 -9.03
N ASP A 515 -6.14 21.52 -9.65
CA ASP A 515 -6.35 21.55 -11.12
C ASP A 515 -5.06 21.92 -11.91
N GLU A 516 -5.12 21.89 -13.23
CA GLU A 516 -3.99 22.23 -14.11
C GLU A 516 -3.47 23.67 -13.91
N ASP A 517 -4.32 24.58 -13.48
CA ASP A 517 -3.97 25.99 -13.23
C ASP A 517 -3.35 26.20 -11.84
N GLY A 518 -3.28 25.15 -11.01
CA GLY A 518 -2.76 25.19 -9.66
C GLY A 518 -3.79 25.64 -8.62
N ASN A 519 -5.09 25.69 -8.96
CA ASN A 519 -6.12 26.00 -7.99
C ASN A 519 -6.50 24.76 -7.18
N VAL A 520 -6.70 24.93 -5.88
CA VAL A 520 -7.19 23.86 -5.00
C VAL A 520 -8.69 23.69 -5.21
N VAL A 521 -9.10 22.52 -5.74
CA VAL A 521 -10.52 22.17 -5.99
C VAL A 521 -11.14 21.36 -4.86
N LEU A 522 -10.31 20.69 -4.06
CA LEU A 522 -10.68 20.00 -2.82
C LEU A 522 -9.57 20.20 -1.82
N ASN A 523 -9.90 20.47 -0.56
CA ASN A 523 -8.97 20.55 0.56
C ASN A 523 -9.58 19.83 1.75
N ASN A 524 -8.91 18.81 2.25
CA ASN A 524 -9.32 18.10 3.44
C ASN A 524 -8.65 18.72 4.66
N GLU A 525 -9.41 18.91 5.71
CA GLU A 525 -8.97 19.51 6.96
C GLU A 525 -9.47 18.67 8.13
N ARG A 526 -8.89 18.94 9.29
CA ARG A 526 -9.32 18.32 10.55
C ARG A 526 -10.84 18.37 10.71
N THR A 527 -11.49 17.22 10.67
CA THR A 527 -12.93 17.08 10.87
C THR A 527 -13.22 16.35 12.17
N ILE A 528 -13.88 17.04 13.11
CA ILE A 528 -14.28 16.46 14.39
C ILE A 528 -15.68 15.87 14.25
N LYS A 529 -15.81 14.55 14.40
CA LYS A 529 -17.11 13.86 14.43
C LYS A 529 -17.86 14.17 15.74
N ARG A 530 -17.15 14.07 16.87
CA ARG A 530 -17.69 14.35 18.23
C ARG A 530 -16.57 14.39 19.27
N GLN A 531 -16.85 14.95 20.45
CA GLN A 531 -16.04 14.76 21.64
C GLN A 531 -16.64 13.62 22.46
N VAL A 532 -15.85 12.59 22.76
CA VAL A 532 -16.27 11.35 23.41
C VAL A 532 -16.05 11.40 24.91
N ILE A 533 -14.91 11.94 25.33
CA ILE A 533 -14.48 12.08 26.71
C ILE A 533 -13.96 13.50 26.95
N SER A 534 -13.87 13.90 28.22
CA SER A 534 -13.29 15.18 28.59
C SER A 534 -11.77 15.23 28.40
N GLU A 535 -11.22 16.44 28.27
CA GLU A 535 -9.77 16.67 28.20
C GLU A 535 -9.06 16.16 29.48
N ASP A 536 -9.73 16.25 30.64
CA ASP A 536 -9.23 15.74 31.91
C ASP A 536 -9.10 14.21 31.89
N THR A 537 -10.11 13.49 31.39
CA THR A 537 -10.04 12.03 31.22
C THR A 537 -8.96 11.65 30.24
N SER A 538 -8.84 12.37 29.12
CA SER A 538 -7.78 12.16 28.13
C SER A 538 -6.39 12.33 28.76
N ALA A 539 -6.17 13.38 29.56
CA ALA A 539 -4.89 13.60 30.25
C ALA A 539 -4.56 12.47 31.23
N LYS A 540 -5.55 12.02 32.02
CA LYS A 540 -5.38 10.86 32.92
C LYS A 540 -5.06 9.57 32.17
N MET A 541 -5.65 9.37 30.99
CA MET A 541 -5.36 8.21 30.16
C MET A 541 -3.96 8.26 29.57
N ARG A 542 -3.48 9.44 29.12
CA ARG A 542 -2.09 9.60 28.67
C ARG A 542 -1.10 9.23 29.77
N ASP A 543 -1.25 9.77 30.97
CA ASP A 543 -0.43 9.44 32.15
C ASP A 543 -0.46 7.93 32.47
N ALA A 544 -1.64 7.31 32.41
CA ALA A 544 -1.76 5.88 32.67
C ALA A 544 -1.07 5.02 31.60
N LEU A 545 -1.13 5.41 30.34
CA LEU A 545 -0.54 4.67 29.22
C LEU A 545 0.97 4.89 29.10
N GLU A 546 1.48 6.05 29.49
CA GLU A 546 2.91 6.28 29.67
C GLU A 546 3.47 5.37 30.77
N LYS A 547 2.79 5.28 31.93
CA LYS A 547 3.17 4.37 33.03
C LYS A 547 3.11 2.89 32.65
N VAL A 548 2.31 2.48 31.67
CA VAL A 548 2.34 1.13 31.12
C VAL A 548 3.65 0.87 30.38
N VAL A 549 4.17 1.85 29.65
CA VAL A 549 5.41 1.74 28.88
C VAL A 549 6.64 1.88 29.79
N SER A 550 6.70 2.90 30.64
CA SER A 550 7.80 3.11 31.57
C SER A 550 7.82 2.07 32.72
N GLY A 551 6.68 1.45 33.01
CA GLY A 551 6.55 0.36 34.00
C GLY A 551 7.01 -0.98 33.46
N ASN A 552 6.84 -2.00 34.32
CA ASN A 552 7.41 -3.34 34.11
C ASN A 552 6.97 -4.12 32.86
N SER A 553 5.82 -3.79 32.23
CA SER A 553 5.31 -4.55 31.07
C SER A 553 5.56 -3.88 29.71
N GLY A 554 6.03 -2.64 29.69
CA GLY A 554 6.22 -1.87 28.44
C GLY A 554 7.67 -1.69 28.01
N GLY A 555 8.62 -2.22 28.78
CA GLY A 555 10.05 -1.95 28.61
C GLY A 555 10.64 -2.30 27.24
N ASN A 556 9.95 -3.13 26.45
CA ASN A 556 10.41 -3.51 25.11
C ASN A 556 10.21 -2.41 24.05
N VAL A 557 9.43 -1.36 24.33
CA VAL A 557 9.19 -0.23 23.40
C VAL A 557 9.93 1.04 23.82
N SER A 558 10.60 1.03 24.98
CA SER A 558 11.34 2.20 25.45
C SER A 558 12.41 2.61 24.44
N ILE A 559 12.37 3.87 24.04
CA ILE A 559 13.40 4.51 23.22
C ILE A 559 13.95 5.66 24.09
N LYS A 560 15.25 5.60 24.40
CA LYS A 560 15.90 6.61 25.26
C LYS A 560 15.62 8.02 24.75
N GLY A 561 15.22 8.89 25.64
CA GLY A 561 14.92 10.29 25.36
C GLY A 561 13.54 10.55 24.72
N TYR A 562 12.67 9.55 24.60
CA TYR A 562 11.31 9.75 24.08
C TYR A 562 10.26 9.22 25.05
N GLU A 563 9.30 10.06 25.38
CA GLU A 563 8.16 9.66 26.20
C GLU A 563 7.08 9.03 25.30
N ILE A 564 6.86 7.74 25.50
CA ILE A 564 5.91 6.94 24.71
C ILE A 564 4.83 6.40 25.62
N GLY A 565 3.56 6.59 25.24
CA GLY A 565 2.42 5.93 25.85
C GLY A 565 1.90 4.82 24.95
N GLY A 566 1.41 3.71 25.52
CA GLY A 566 0.91 2.64 24.67
C GLY A 566 0.32 1.44 25.40
N LYS A 567 -0.25 0.51 24.63
CA LYS A 567 -0.82 -0.74 25.13
C LYS A 567 -0.70 -1.87 24.11
N SER A 568 -0.16 -3.00 24.55
CA SER A 568 -0.12 -4.26 23.78
C SER A 568 -1.42 -5.05 23.92
N GLY A 569 -1.73 -5.81 22.89
CA GLY A 569 -2.86 -6.73 22.83
C GLY A 569 -2.47 -8.07 22.26
N THR A 570 -3.04 -9.12 22.83
CA THR A 570 -3.01 -10.48 22.31
C THR A 570 -4.44 -11.01 22.40
N SER A 571 -5.01 -11.38 21.29
CA SER A 571 -6.37 -11.95 21.24
C SER A 571 -6.33 -13.31 20.59
N GLN A 572 -7.08 -14.24 21.19
CA GLN A 572 -7.32 -15.53 20.57
C GLN A 572 -8.38 -15.34 19.46
N ARG A 573 -8.11 -15.84 18.24
CA ARG A 573 -9.13 -15.88 17.18
C ARG A 573 -10.20 -16.89 17.60
N LEU A 574 -11.39 -16.38 17.91
CA LEU A 574 -12.52 -17.26 18.18
C LEU A 574 -12.99 -17.89 16.86
N SER A 575 -13.43 -19.14 16.93
CA SER A 575 -13.73 -20.08 15.84
C SER A 575 -14.76 -19.64 14.78
N LEU A 576 -15.15 -18.38 14.72
CA LEU A 576 -15.97 -17.84 13.62
C LEU A 576 -15.19 -17.79 12.30
N PHE A 577 -13.85 -17.89 12.32
CA PHE A 577 -12.98 -17.68 11.18
C PHE A 577 -11.97 -18.79 10.90
N SER A 578 -11.74 -19.75 11.83
CA SER A 578 -10.87 -20.89 11.55
C SER A 578 -11.29 -22.14 12.32
N ASP A 579 -11.16 -23.31 11.68
CA ASP A 579 -11.29 -24.62 12.32
C ASP A 579 -10.04 -25.04 13.11
N GLU A 580 -8.97 -24.21 13.10
CA GLU A 580 -7.72 -24.46 13.80
C GLU A 580 -7.76 -23.87 15.21
N GLU A 581 -7.63 -24.75 16.21
CA GLU A 581 -7.58 -24.38 17.63
C GLU A 581 -6.31 -23.55 17.92
N ASN A 582 -6.49 -22.40 18.63
CA ASN A 582 -5.43 -21.58 19.20
C ASN A 582 -4.60 -20.74 18.22
N GLU A 583 -5.22 -20.00 17.32
CA GLU A 583 -4.58 -18.94 16.59
C GLU A 583 -4.78 -17.58 17.27
N TYR A 584 -3.81 -16.68 17.11
CA TYR A 584 -3.77 -15.40 17.81
C TYR A 584 -3.57 -14.24 16.86
N ALA A 585 -4.07 -13.06 17.27
CA ALA A 585 -3.68 -11.77 16.71
C ALA A 585 -2.87 -11.01 17.77
N ALA A 586 -1.68 -10.57 17.38
CA ALA A 586 -0.78 -9.74 18.16
C ALA A 586 -0.93 -8.30 17.72
N SER A 587 -1.09 -7.35 18.63
CA SER A 587 -1.24 -5.93 18.28
C SER A 587 -0.61 -5.01 19.31
N TYR A 588 -0.23 -3.82 18.86
CA TYR A 588 0.25 -2.75 19.72
C TYR A 588 -0.23 -1.40 19.18
N VAL A 589 -0.66 -0.53 20.09
CA VAL A 589 -0.95 0.88 19.77
C VAL A 589 -0.15 1.75 20.71
N CYS A 590 0.61 2.68 20.17
CA CYS A 590 1.39 3.64 20.92
C CYS A 590 1.32 5.04 20.33
N PHE A 591 1.66 6.03 21.14
CA PHE A 591 1.63 7.44 20.74
C PHE A 591 2.79 8.19 21.42
N THR A 592 3.20 9.29 20.82
CA THR A 592 4.29 10.14 21.34
C THR A 592 4.16 11.58 20.77
N PRO A 593 4.63 12.61 21.51
CA PRO A 593 5.02 12.61 22.92
C PRO A 593 3.86 12.18 23.85
N ALA A 594 4.16 11.63 25.02
CA ALA A 594 3.10 11.10 25.89
C ALA A 594 2.23 12.22 26.51
N ASP A 595 2.77 13.38 26.76
CA ASP A 595 2.08 14.53 27.36
C ASP A 595 1.22 15.31 26.36
N ASP A 596 1.68 15.49 25.11
CA ASP A 596 0.95 16.18 24.01
C ASP A 596 1.06 15.41 22.70
N PRO A 597 0.35 14.29 22.54
CA PRO A 597 0.50 13.37 21.41
C PRO A 597 0.34 14.05 20.05
N GLU A 598 1.32 13.86 19.18
CA GLU A 598 1.28 14.29 17.78
C GLU A 598 1.07 13.11 16.84
N ILE A 599 1.75 12.00 17.10
CA ILE A 599 1.61 10.79 16.29
C ILE A 599 1.11 9.61 17.10
N ILE A 600 0.39 8.74 16.44
CA ILE A 600 -0.08 7.46 16.94
C ILE A 600 0.24 6.38 15.91
N LEU A 601 0.78 5.26 16.40
CA LEU A 601 1.16 4.11 15.59
C LEU A 601 0.38 2.86 16.06
N LEU A 602 -0.21 2.16 15.12
CA LEU A 602 -0.77 0.82 15.33
C LEU A 602 0.05 -0.18 14.53
N VAL A 603 0.46 -1.28 15.15
CA VAL A 603 1.08 -2.45 14.50
C VAL A 603 0.26 -3.68 14.87
N MET A 604 -0.02 -4.54 13.89
CA MET A 604 -0.79 -5.77 14.09
C MET A 604 -0.29 -6.89 13.19
N ALA A 605 -0.14 -8.09 13.77
CA ALA A 605 0.12 -9.36 13.09
C ALA A 605 -1.00 -10.35 13.38
N ASP A 606 -1.60 -10.93 12.35
CA ASP A 606 -2.66 -11.92 12.46
C ASP A 606 -2.12 -13.30 12.09
N MET A 607 -2.18 -14.24 13.02
CA MET A 607 -1.64 -15.59 12.94
C MET A 607 -0.10 -15.66 12.83
N PRO A 608 0.65 -15.01 13.75
CA PRO A 608 2.08 -15.28 13.87
C PRO A 608 2.32 -16.73 14.29
N ASN A 609 3.49 -17.26 13.96
CA ASN A 609 3.86 -18.63 14.33
C ASN A 609 4.04 -18.75 15.85
N LYS A 610 3.18 -19.55 16.51
CA LYS A 610 3.17 -19.74 17.97
C LYS A 610 4.48 -20.27 18.54
N ASP A 611 5.21 -21.04 17.76
CA ASP A 611 6.44 -21.68 18.21
C ASP A 611 7.61 -20.67 18.26
N ILE A 612 7.46 -19.51 17.56
CA ILE A 612 8.41 -18.41 17.56
C ILE A 612 7.95 -17.33 18.56
N GLY A 613 6.70 -16.85 18.40
CA GLY A 613 6.12 -15.85 19.28
C GLY A 613 4.72 -15.44 18.82
N TYR A 614 3.82 -15.16 19.78
CA TYR A 614 2.43 -14.76 19.46
C TYR A 614 1.87 -13.66 20.38
N TYR A 615 2.61 -13.25 21.39
CA TYR A 615 2.19 -12.13 22.25
C TYR A 615 2.43 -10.79 21.53
N GLY A 616 1.52 -9.82 21.72
CA GLY A 616 1.71 -8.47 21.22
C GLY A 616 2.99 -7.82 21.72
N SER A 617 3.39 -8.09 22.96
CA SER A 617 4.65 -7.63 23.55
C SER A 617 5.90 -8.24 22.88
N VAL A 618 5.78 -9.39 22.25
CA VAL A 618 6.88 -10.10 21.56
C VAL A 618 6.93 -9.76 20.08
N VAL A 619 5.77 -9.67 19.42
CA VAL A 619 5.67 -9.51 17.96
C VAL A 619 5.52 -8.05 17.56
N ALA A 620 4.50 -7.35 18.08
CA ALA A 620 4.14 -6.02 17.63
C ALA A 620 4.90 -4.88 18.31
N VAL A 621 5.31 -5.04 19.56
CA VAL A 621 6.03 -4.01 20.33
C VAL A 621 7.43 -3.75 19.79
N PRO A 622 8.28 -4.77 19.53
CA PRO A 622 9.60 -4.53 18.92
C PRO A 622 9.50 -3.84 17.56
N THR A 623 8.59 -4.31 16.71
CA THR A 623 8.34 -3.70 15.39
C THR A 623 7.94 -2.22 15.50
N ALA A 624 7.04 -1.90 16.44
CA ALA A 624 6.64 -0.50 16.67
C ALA A 624 7.81 0.35 17.17
N ARG A 625 8.68 -0.18 18.04
CA ARG A 625 9.91 0.48 18.46
C ARG A 625 10.83 0.77 17.28
N ASP A 626 11.06 -0.21 16.41
CA ASP A 626 11.96 -0.09 15.27
C ASP A 626 11.41 0.93 14.25
N ILE A 627 10.09 0.93 14.01
CA ILE A 627 9.41 1.97 13.23
C ILE A 627 9.64 3.35 13.87
N LEU A 628 9.37 3.52 15.16
CA LEU A 628 9.51 4.81 15.85
C LEU A 628 10.97 5.29 15.89
N THR A 629 11.93 4.37 15.98
CA THR A 629 13.37 4.70 15.95
C THR A 629 13.77 5.39 14.65
N ASP A 630 13.20 4.96 13.51
CA ASP A 630 13.43 5.61 12.21
C ASP A 630 12.53 6.85 12.00
N VAL A 631 11.29 6.80 12.47
CA VAL A 631 10.25 7.82 12.23
C VAL A 631 10.48 9.08 13.05
N LEU A 632 10.81 8.97 14.36
CA LEU A 632 10.88 10.13 15.26
C LEU A 632 11.94 11.15 14.84
N PRO A 633 13.19 10.77 14.54
CA PRO A 633 14.19 11.72 14.05
C PRO A 633 13.80 12.35 12.71
N TYR A 634 13.17 11.56 11.81
CA TYR A 634 12.73 12.06 10.52
C TYR A 634 11.65 13.15 10.65
N LEU A 635 10.70 12.97 11.57
CA LEU A 635 9.68 13.97 11.87
C LEU A 635 10.21 15.16 12.67
N GLY A 636 11.49 15.15 13.06
CA GLY A 636 12.14 16.24 13.77
C GLY A 636 11.93 16.22 15.29
N PHE A 637 11.44 15.11 15.85
CA PHE A 637 11.41 14.95 17.30
C PHE A 637 12.83 14.78 17.83
N SER A 638 13.23 15.67 18.72
CA SER A 638 14.53 15.58 19.41
C SER A 638 14.38 14.79 20.70
N PRO A 639 15.31 13.88 21.02
CA PRO A 639 15.26 13.17 22.28
C PRO A 639 15.51 14.10 23.47
N GLU A 640 14.71 13.97 24.51
CA GLU A 640 14.86 14.66 25.79
C GLU A 640 15.32 13.65 26.86
N TYR A 641 16.61 13.63 27.16
CA TYR A 641 17.18 12.66 28.10
C TYR A 641 17.07 13.13 29.54
N THR A 642 16.68 12.25 30.44
CA THR A 642 16.82 12.45 31.91
C THR A 642 18.30 12.47 32.30
N ASP A 643 18.63 13.00 33.51
CA ASP A 643 20.01 12.99 34.03
C ASP A 643 20.57 11.55 34.13
N GLU A 644 19.73 10.56 34.40
CA GLU A 644 20.08 9.15 34.47
C GLU A 644 20.34 8.55 33.09
N GLU A 645 19.50 8.87 32.12
CA GLU A 645 19.71 8.48 30.72
C GLU A 645 20.98 9.15 30.14
N LEU A 646 21.20 10.43 30.44
CA LEU A 646 22.42 11.14 30.04
C LEU A 646 23.71 10.47 30.60
N ALA A 647 23.65 9.98 31.84
CA ALA A 647 24.77 9.25 32.45
C ALA A 647 25.05 7.89 31.77
N ASN A 648 24.05 7.33 31.09
CA ASN A 648 24.08 6.02 30.43
C ASN A 648 23.98 6.13 28.90
N LEU A 649 24.26 7.30 28.31
CA LEU A 649 24.31 7.46 26.86
C LEU A 649 25.51 6.72 26.27
N ASP A 650 25.23 6.05 25.16
CA ASP A 650 26.28 5.44 24.37
C ASP A 650 27.20 6.51 23.74
N VAL A 651 28.49 6.21 23.69
CA VAL A 651 29.52 7.15 23.21
C VAL A 651 29.87 6.85 21.77
N ARG A 652 29.77 7.85 20.89
CA ARG A 652 30.23 7.74 19.51
C ARG A 652 31.73 7.96 19.42
N ILE A 653 32.44 6.96 18.92
CA ILE A 653 33.91 6.98 18.83
C ILE A 653 34.37 7.85 17.66
N PRO A 654 35.15 8.91 17.92
CA PRO A 654 35.72 9.77 16.88
C PRO A 654 36.90 9.09 16.16
N LEU A 655 37.42 9.75 15.13
CA LEU A 655 38.73 9.40 14.53
C LEU A 655 39.84 9.67 15.54
N LEU A 656 40.61 8.64 15.87
CA LEU A 656 41.69 8.66 16.86
C LEU A 656 43.09 8.46 16.24
N GLU A 657 43.16 8.28 14.90
CA GLU A 657 44.44 8.17 14.18
C GLU A 657 45.26 9.44 14.32
N GLY A 658 46.58 9.28 14.53
CA GLY A 658 47.51 10.37 14.76
C GLY A 658 48.17 10.29 16.13
N SER A 659 48.47 11.41 16.80
CA SER A 659 49.14 11.45 18.10
C SER A 659 48.43 10.62 19.15
N LEU A 660 49.12 9.65 19.76
CA LEU A 660 48.59 8.81 20.84
C LEU A 660 48.13 9.69 22.03
N ALA A 661 48.87 10.73 22.37
CA ALA A 661 48.54 11.61 23.50
C ALA A 661 47.21 12.38 23.26
N ASP A 662 46.93 12.76 22.00
CA ASP A 662 45.68 13.42 21.64
C ASP A 662 44.50 12.42 21.67
N ALA A 663 44.74 11.17 21.22
CA ALA A 663 43.76 10.09 21.30
C ALA A 663 43.39 9.75 22.75
N GLU A 664 44.40 9.61 23.63
CA GLU A 664 44.19 9.39 25.07
C GLU A 664 43.38 10.53 25.71
N THR A 665 43.78 11.79 25.41
CA THR A 665 43.06 12.97 25.90
C THR A 665 41.59 12.98 25.46
N THR A 666 41.34 12.60 24.20
CA THR A 666 40.00 12.54 23.63
C THR A 666 39.16 11.47 24.32
N LEU A 667 39.70 10.24 24.49
CA LEU A 667 38.99 9.14 25.14
C LEU A 667 38.75 9.39 26.63
N MET A 668 39.73 10.00 27.34
CA MET A 668 39.53 10.45 28.71
C MET A 668 38.44 11.51 28.84
N GLY A 669 38.37 12.43 27.85
CA GLY A 669 37.32 13.46 27.80
C GLY A 669 35.92 12.87 27.53
N LEU A 670 35.84 11.73 26.84
CA LEU A 670 34.63 10.99 26.57
C LEU A 670 34.28 10.00 27.70
N GLY A 671 35.17 9.76 28.66
CA GLY A 671 34.96 8.80 29.74
C GLY A 671 35.00 7.34 29.31
N VAL A 672 35.63 7.03 28.18
CA VAL A 672 35.66 5.68 27.59
C VAL A 672 36.98 4.99 27.95
N ASN A 673 36.90 3.70 28.31
CA ASN A 673 38.09 2.90 28.55
C ASN A 673 38.85 2.64 27.25
N TYR A 674 40.19 2.52 27.32
CA TYR A 674 41.00 2.19 26.15
C TYR A 674 42.18 1.31 26.51
N GLU A 675 42.65 0.55 25.54
CA GLU A 675 43.81 -0.32 25.62
C GLU A 675 44.77 0.02 24.45
N ILE A 676 46.07 0.20 24.74
CA ILE A 676 47.08 0.50 23.75
C ILE A 676 47.79 -0.77 23.38
N ILE A 677 47.85 -1.05 22.08
CA ILE A 677 48.55 -2.24 21.53
C ILE A 677 49.72 -1.72 20.69
N GLY A 678 50.93 -1.99 21.17
CA GLY A 678 52.20 -1.54 20.56
C GLY A 678 52.93 -0.53 21.41
N GLU A 679 54.14 -0.11 20.94
CA GLU A 679 55.05 0.83 21.64
C GLU A 679 55.22 2.16 20.87
N GLY A 680 54.42 2.40 19.82
CA GLY A 680 54.50 3.60 18.98
C GLY A 680 53.95 4.85 19.68
N THR A 681 54.26 6.05 19.14
CA THR A 681 53.77 7.34 19.64
C THR A 681 52.58 7.86 18.88
N ASP A 682 52.19 7.18 17.81
CA ASP A 682 51.07 7.52 16.94
C ASP A 682 50.14 6.36 16.80
N VAL A 683 48.82 6.62 16.82
CA VAL A 683 47.78 5.65 16.56
C VAL A 683 47.66 5.43 15.04
N VAL A 684 47.89 4.22 14.59
CA VAL A 684 47.82 3.82 13.16
C VAL A 684 46.51 3.14 12.81
N ALA A 685 45.81 2.58 13.80
CA ALA A 685 44.47 2.03 13.65
C ALA A 685 43.74 2.01 15.00
N GLN A 686 42.41 1.89 14.93
CA GLN A 686 41.53 1.82 16.12
C GLN A 686 40.45 0.76 15.93
N SER A 687 40.00 0.16 17.03
CA SER A 687 38.83 -0.71 17.07
C SER A 687 38.02 -0.42 18.33
N PRO A 688 36.71 -0.08 18.23
CA PRO A 688 35.90 -0.06 17.01
C PRO A 688 36.30 1.08 16.05
N ILE A 689 35.84 0.97 14.81
CA ILE A 689 36.11 1.97 13.76
C ILE A 689 35.46 3.32 14.09
N THR A 690 35.98 4.37 13.49
CA THR A 690 35.40 5.73 13.59
C THR A 690 33.92 5.73 13.27
N GLY A 691 33.13 6.41 14.11
CA GLY A 691 31.68 6.52 13.96
C GLY A 691 30.89 5.39 14.62
N SER A 692 31.55 4.33 15.10
CA SER A 692 30.88 3.32 15.93
C SER A 692 30.39 3.92 17.23
N THR A 693 29.25 3.43 17.72
CA THR A 693 28.72 3.76 19.05
C THR A 693 29.04 2.60 19.99
N ILE A 694 29.47 2.87 21.20
CA ILE A 694 29.68 1.89 22.26
C ILE A 694 29.06 2.37 23.57
N SER A 695 28.76 1.46 24.48
CA SER A 695 28.42 1.83 25.85
C SER A 695 29.56 2.62 26.52
N ASN A 696 29.21 3.51 27.44
CA ASN A 696 30.21 4.35 28.13
C ASN A 696 31.23 3.53 28.96
N ASP A 697 30.92 2.29 29.33
CA ASP A 697 31.83 1.34 29.99
C ASP A 697 32.59 0.44 28.99
N GLY A 698 32.37 0.63 27.68
CA GLY A 698 33.07 -0.06 26.61
C GLY A 698 34.55 0.28 26.52
N CYS A 699 35.31 -0.46 25.70
CA CYS A 699 36.76 -0.29 25.53
C CYS A 699 37.12 -0.06 24.06
N VAL A 700 38.01 0.93 23.83
CA VAL A 700 38.61 1.22 22.52
C VAL A 700 40.04 0.69 22.48
N TYR A 701 40.37 -0.08 21.46
CA TYR A 701 41.70 -0.61 21.22
C TYR A 701 42.45 0.33 20.24
N LEU A 702 43.62 0.85 20.66
CA LEU A 702 44.47 1.72 19.88
C LEU A 702 45.74 0.98 19.43
N TYR A 703 45.92 0.79 18.14
CA TYR A 703 47.08 0.13 17.56
C TYR A 703 48.14 1.20 17.21
N THR A 704 49.35 1.08 17.74
CA THR A 704 50.41 2.08 17.58
C THR A 704 51.56 1.60 16.72
N ASP A 705 51.64 0.32 16.37
CA ASP A 705 52.68 -0.22 15.48
C ASP A 705 52.17 -0.32 14.03
N ILE A 706 52.96 0.13 13.06
CA ILE A 706 52.58 0.11 11.63
C ILE A 706 52.33 -1.28 11.07
N ASN A 707 52.90 -2.31 11.70
CA ASN A 707 52.72 -3.72 11.34
C ASN A 707 51.95 -4.45 12.45
N TYR A 708 50.90 -3.84 13.01
CA TYR A 708 50.10 -4.45 14.03
C TYR A 708 49.40 -5.72 13.53
N GLU A 709 49.27 -6.71 14.40
CA GLU A 709 48.43 -7.86 14.17
C GLU A 709 47.07 -7.61 14.83
N THR A 710 45.97 -7.71 14.07
CA THR A 710 44.63 -7.57 14.63
C THR A 710 44.37 -8.72 15.57
N GLU A 711 44.08 -8.42 16.83
CA GLU A 711 43.62 -9.42 17.78
C GLU A 711 42.13 -9.74 17.56
N TYR A 712 41.80 -11.04 17.54
CA TYR A 712 40.44 -11.51 17.33
C TYR A 712 39.87 -12.10 18.62
N ALA A 713 38.55 -11.94 18.78
CA ALA A 713 37.75 -12.55 19.83
C ALA A 713 36.61 -13.37 19.22
N GLU A 714 36.24 -14.43 19.91
CA GLU A 714 35.08 -15.25 19.52
C GLU A 714 33.80 -14.65 20.15
N VAL A 715 32.79 -14.41 19.34
CA VAL A 715 31.48 -13.93 19.77
C VAL A 715 30.80 -14.99 20.63
N PRO A 716 30.44 -14.70 21.90
CA PRO A 716 29.76 -15.64 22.76
C PRO A 716 28.26 -15.76 22.40
N ASP A 717 27.62 -16.85 22.80
CA ASP A 717 26.15 -16.94 22.79
C ASP A 717 25.60 -16.21 24.02
N LEU A 718 24.86 -15.15 23.78
CA LEU A 718 24.28 -14.28 24.79
C LEU A 718 22.77 -14.42 24.90
N THR A 719 22.14 -15.23 24.05
CA THR A 719 20.69 -15.41 24.03
C THR A 719 20.19 -15.94 25.39
N GLY A 720 19.20 -15.28 25.95
CA GLY A 720 18.62 -15.61 27.26
C GLY A 720 19.46 -15.16 28.48
N VAL A 721 20.55 -14.43 28.26
CA VAL A 721 21.45 -13.92 29.31
C VAL A 721 20.94 -12.58 29.83
N SER A 722 21.08 -12.34 31.13
CA SER A 722 20.73 -11.03 31.73
C SER A 722 21.72 -9.93 31.29
N PRO A 723 21.33 -8.64 31.35
CA PRO A 723 22.18 -7.52 30.93
C PRO A 723 23.54 -7.50 31.62
N SER A 724 23.56 -7.72 32.96
CA SER A 724 24.80 -7.76 33.75
C SER A 724 25.73 -8.91 33.33
N ALA A 725 25.18 -10.11 33.11
CA ALA A 725 25.96 -11.26 32.67
C ALA A 725 26.43 -11.11 31.19
N ALA A 726 25.63 -10.46 30.33
CA ALA A 726 26.03 -10.15 28.97
C ALA A 726 27.19 -9.16 28.95
N ASN A 727 27.13 -8.08 29.75
CA ASN A 727 28.20 -7.09 29.88
C ASN A 727 29.50 -7.74 30.35
N GLU A 728 29.45 -8.52 31.43
CA GLU A 728 30.62 -9.22 31.96
C GLU A 728 31.24 -10.18 30.92
N THR A 729 30.41 -10.92 30.20
CA THR A 729 30.85 -11.87 29.18
C THR A 729 31.51 -11.19 27.99
N ILE A 730 30.91 -10.11 27.51
CA ILE A 730 31.42 -9.32 26.37
C ILE A 730 32.72 -8.62 26.74
N ALA A 731 32.78 -7.95 27.90
CA ALA A 731 33.96 -7.29 28.39
C ALA A 731 35.14 -8.27 28.59
N TYR A 732 34.88 -9.47 29.13
CA TYR A 732 35.89 -10.53 29.28
C TYR A 732 36.48 -10.98 27.95
N ARG A 733 35.69 -10.91 26.85
CA ARG A 733 36.17 -11.26 25.49
C ARG A 733 36.83 -10.08 24.76
N GLY A 734 36.86 -8.89 25.37
CA GLY A 734 37.40 -7.68 24.74
C GLY A 734 36.51 -7.15 23.59
N LEU A 735 35.20 -7.37 23.71
CA LEU A 735 34.20 -6.87 22.76
C LEU A 735 33.38 -5.75 23.39
N ASN A 736 32.63 -5.03 22.58
CA ASN A 736 31.68 -4.02 23.02
C ASN A 736 30.25 -4.42 22.65
N PHE A 737 29.26 -3.80 23.28
CA PHE A 737 27.87 -3.94 22.84
C PHE A 737 27.13 -2.60 22.96
N ILE A 738 26.04 -2.49 22.23
CA ILE A 738 24.98 -1.51 22.42
C ILE A 738 23.70 -2.27 22.73
N ALA A 739 22.92 -1.72 23.65
CA ALA A 739 21.67 -2.32 24.10
C ALA A 739 20.49 -1.67 23.35
N THR A 740 19.56 -2.51 22.88
CA THR A 740 18.28 -2.10 22.32
C THR A 740 17.14 -2.84 23.02
N GLY A 741 15.90 -2.38 22.89
CA GLY A 741 14.74 -3.02 23.48
C GLY A 741 14.51 -2.65 24.94
N ALA A 742 14.29 -3.64 25.80
CA ALA A 742 14.02 -3.42 27.21
C ALA A 742 15.23 -2.80 27.95
N SER A 743 14.96 -1.98 28.97
CA SER A 743 16.02 -1.36 29.78
C SER A 743 16.95 -2.39 30.40
N THR A 744 18.25 -2.16 30.28
CA THR A 744 19.30 -3.00 30.88
C THR A 744 19.33 -2.95 32.42
N GLU A 745 18.66 -1.98 33.04
CA GLU A 745 18.51 -1.88 34.52
C GLU A 745 17.47 -2.85 35.06
N ARG A 746 16.67 -3.45 34.23
CA ARG A 746 15.66 -4.43 34.63
C ARG A 746 16.30 -5.77 34.94
N SER A 747 16.04 -6.27 36.12
CA SER A 747 16.55 -7.57 36.57
C SER A 747 15.95 -8.79 35.86
N ASP A 748 14.82 -8.61 35.20
CA ASP A 748 14.08 -9.63 34.44
C ASP A 748 14.25 -9.50 32.91
N ALA A 749 15.03 -8.52 32.42
CA ALA A 749 15.40 -8.42 31.03
C ALA A 749 16.43 -9.51 30.66
N VAL A 750 16.30 -10.05 29.46
CA VAL A 750 17.25 -11.00 28.89
C VAL A 750 17.50 -10.67 27.41
N VAL A 751 18.66 -11.04 26.89
CA VAL A 751 18.98 -10.90 25.48
C VAL A 751 18.07 -11.82 24.67
N SER A 752 17.28 -11.24 23.78
CA SER A 752 16.45 -11.96 22.83
C SER A 752 17.16 -12.23 21.51
N LYS A 753 18.04 -11.30 21.10
CA LYS A 753 18.75 -11.35 19.81
C LYS A 753 20.12 -10.70 19.93
N GLN A 754 21.08 -11.18 19.13
CA GLN A 754 22.38 -10.57 18.96
C GLN A 754 22.68 -10.40 17.45
N SER A 755 23.32 -9.27 17.07
CA SER A 755 23.55 -8.91 15.67
C SER A 755 24.63 -9.76 14.98
N ILE A 756 25.50 -10.42 15.73
CA ILE A 756 26.58 -11.27 15.20
C ILE A 756 26.41 -12.69 15.77
N GLU A 757 26.43 -13.69 14.88
CA GLU A 757 26.23 -15.09 15.26
C GLU A 757 27.29 -15.59 16.27
N PRO A 758 26.90 -16.37 17.27
CA PRO A 758 27.83 -17.03 18.22
C PRO A 758 28.90 -17.84 17.49
N GLY A 759 30.14 -17.82 18.02
CA GLY A 759 31.27 -18.52 17.43
C GLY A 759 31.98 -17.77 16.29
N THR A 760 31.46 -16.64 15.84
CA THR A 760 32.11 -15.79 14.82
C THR A 760 33.38 -15.18 15.39
N GLN A 761 34.50 -15.25 14.63
CA GLN A 761 35.75 -14.55 15.00
C GLN A 761 35.70 -13.12 14.49
N VAL A 762 35.76 -12.16 15.39
CA VAL A 762 35.71 -10.72 15.09
C VAL A 762 36.90 -9.99 15.74
N PRO A 763 37.36 -8.86 15.19
CA PRO A 763 38.38 -8.04 15.85
C PRO A 763 37.95 -7.66 17.28
N LYS A 764 38.90 -7.66 18.24
CA LYS A 764 38.63 -7.07 19.54
C LYS A 764 38.13 -5.62 19.41
N GLY A 765 37.27 -5.20 20.30
CA GLY A 765 36.59 -3.90 20.21
C GLY A 765 35.36 -3.88 19.32
N THR A 766 35.09 -4.97 18.55
CA THR A 766 33.86 -5.05 17.73
C THR A 766 32.62 -4.84 18.59
N VAL A 767 31.67 -4.07 18.06
CA VAL A 767 30.40 -3.76 18.72
C VAL A 767 29.35 -4.78 18.29
N ILE A 768 28.70 -5.41 19.26
CA ILE A 768 27.58 -6.33 19.07
C ILE A 768 26.30 -5.61 19.51
N GLU A 769 25.32 -5.52 18.65
CA GLU A 769 24.00 -5.04 19.05
C GLU A 769 23.25 -6.17 19.75
N LEU A 770 22.79 -5.92 20.98
CA LEU A 770 22.03 -6.84 21.80
C LEU A 770 20.63 -6.30 22.04
N GLU A 771 19.64 -7.03 21.57
CA GLU A 771 18.26 -6.73 21.84
C GLU A 771 17.83 -7.39 23.14
N PHE A 772 17.39 -6.60 24.11
CA PHE A 772 16.87 -7.07 25.38
C PHE A 772 15.34 -7.08 25.37
N MET A 773 14.74 -8.13 25.92
CA MET A 773 13.31 -8.18 26.11
C MET A 773 12.97 -8.74 27.49
N VAL A 774 11.74 -8.46 27.92
CA VAL A 774 11.15 -9.03 29.12
C VAL A 774 10.10 -10.04 28.69
N TYR A 775 10.30 -11.30 29.03
CA TYR A 775 9.24 -12.28 28.82
C TYR A 775 8.14 -12.04 29.85
N GLU A 776 6.93 -11.77 29.40
CA GLU A 776 5.78 -11.90 30.28
C GLU A 776 5.70 -13.40 30.68
N ASN A 777 5.98 -13.68 31.92
CA ASN A 777 5.92 -15.07 32.41
C ASN A 777 4.52 -15.65 32.14
N SER A 778 4.44 -16.54 31.16
CA SER A 778 3.28 -17.37 30.88
C SER A 778 3.31 -18.61 31.79
N ASP A 779 3.12 -18.41 33.11
CA ASP A 779 2.78 -19.50 33.99
C ASP A 779 1.27 -19.64 34.15
#